data_e3a6ffdcb266f69a59954fb88f059aae
#
_entry.id   e3a6ffdcb266f69a59954fb88f059aae
#
_cell.length_a   1.000
_cell.length_b   1.000
_cell.length_c   1.000
_cell.angle_alpha   90.00
_cell.angle_beta   90.00
_cell.angle_gamma   90.00
#
_symmetry.space_group_name_H-M   'P 1'
#
loop_
_entity.id
_entity.type
_entity.pdbx_description
1 polymer ?
#
loop_
_entity_poly.entity_id
_entity_poly.type
_entity_poly.pdbx_seq_one_letter_code
_entity_poly.pdbx_strand_id
1 'polypeptide(L)'
;MIQARPYNRSEDKAQWDNFVKTSKNGTFLLERDFMEYHSDRFTDCSLTLWDEGDLVALLPANWEETTRTVWSHQGLTYGGLVMSNATTTQQAVDALAAAARYWSDTLGARTLIYKPIPYIYSTQPAQEDLYALARLNARKKWCMASTAVDTGAPLRMRTLRQRCVKKALEADCYVERVGEGETESLREFWHILEEVLSTRHNLTPVHSVEEMQLLMARFPGNIRLYDVRRGERMVAGCVVFETARVAHVQYIAAGEEGRSCGALDLLFKHLISERYKGMDYLDFGVSTEDHGRRLNEGLIFQKEGFGGRAVCYDTYEVNLTAATAQQPAERIEYLSLLRLNSRHQPELGERMARVAEDGWYLLGEWNRRFALEWAERCKRNYCVNCGNGLDALTLTLMAAKKIRGWRDGDEVIVPANTFIATLLAVVRAGLKPVPVEPSEETALMTPEGAAERCTERTVALLPVHLYGRRCRMKGFRRLADERGLFLMDDCAQAHGIDDGRKGDIILPESDANCWSFYPGKNLGALGDAGAVTTDDALLARTIEEMANYGQARKYVNVHPGCNSRMDEMQAAALSLKLPALKDENKRRRAIALRYIEGIVNPKVKLPCRADEVGESVWHIFPLRSEERDRLQEHLKTCGVETMRHYPIPPHRQEAMRGIVEGDFPVTERWAEEEISLPIAPYLTDDEIDRVIKAVNGF
;
A
#
# COMPACT_ATOMS: atom_id res chain seq x y z
N MET A 1 8.41 -26.01 3.22
CA MET A 1 8.51 -24.66 3.89
C MET A 1 9.96 -24.31 4.08
N ILE A 2 10.40 -23.17 3.58
CA ILE A 2 11.82 -22.78 3.61
C ILE A 2 12.33 -22.62 5.04
N GLN A 3 13.45 -23.29 5.33
CA GLN A 3 14.20 -23.19 6.59
C GLN A 3 15.43 -22.32 6.38
N ALA A 4 15.54 -21.24 7.16
CA ALA A 4 16.74 -20.42 7.23
C ALA A 4 17.69 -20.99 8.31
N ARG A 5 18.93 -21.26 7.94
CA ARG A 5 19.98 -21.75 8.86
C ARG A 5 21.17 -20.78 8.82
N PRO A 6 21.76 -20.44 9.97
CA PRO A 6 22.97 -19.61 10.00
C PRO A 6 24.12 -20.36 9.33
N TYR A 7 24.91 -19.64 8.56
CA TYR A 7 26.14 -20.18 7.98
C TYR A 7 27.13 -20.58 9.08
N ASN A 8 27.66 -21.82 9.00
CA ASN A 8 28.72 -22.30 9.86
C ASN A 8 30.01 -22.53 9.05
N ARG A 9 31.04 -21.75 9.34
CA ARG A 9 32.31 -21.77 8.60
C ARG A 9 32.95 -23.15 8.51
N SER A 10 32.88 -23.95 9.57
CA SER A 10 33.53 -25.28 9.64
C SER A 10 32.78 -26.35 8.84
N GLU A 11 31.48 -26.19 8.61
CA GLU A 11 30.61 -27.20 8.01
C GLU A 11 30.15 -26.81 6.61
N ASP A 12 29.82 -25.52 6.39
CA ASP A 12 29.10 -25.10 5.20
C ASP A 12 29.98 -24.50 4.10
N LYS A 13 31.27 -24.14 4.40
CA LYS A 13 32.11 -23.38 3.45
C LYS A 13 32.20 -24.01 2.07
N ALA A 14 32.49 -25.30 2.01
CA ALA A 14 32.66 -25.99 0.73
C ALA A 14 31.35 -26.07 -0.06
N GLN A 15 30.23 -26.28 0.63
CA GLN A 15 28.91 -26.30 0.02
C GLN A 15 28.48 -24.91 -0.45
N TRP A 16 28.74 -23.87 0.35
CA TRP A 16 28.50 -22.47 -0.01
C TRP A 16 29.22 -22.08 -1.29
N ASP A 17 30.56 -22.28 -1.34
CA ASP A 17 31.39 -21.90 -2.48
C ASP A 17 30.99 -22.70 -3.74
N ASN A 18 30.66 -24.00 -3.60
CA ASN A 18 30.16 -24.78 -4.73
C ASN A 18 28.79 -24.29 -5.23
N PHE A 19 27.90 -23.92 -4.32
CA PHE A 19 26.59 -23.36 -4.69
C PHE A 19 26.72 -22.03 -5.43
N VAL A 20 27.59 -21.14 -4.96
CA VAL A 20 27.89 -19.85 -5.64
C VAL A 20 28.35 -20.12 -7.08
N LYS A 21 29.29 -21.04 -7.29
CA LYS A 21 29.86 -21.36 -8.61
C LYS A 21 28.85 -21.94 -9.60
N THR A 22 27.85 -22.67 -9.10
CA THR A 22 26.83 -23.35 -9.92
C THR A 22 25.52 -22.60 -10.02
N SER A 23 25.37 -21.49 -9.31
CA SER A 23 24.15 -20.67 -9.27
C SER A 23 23.96 -19.82 -10.52
N LYS A 24 22.72 -19.37 -10.76
CA LYS A 24 22.39 -18.53 -11.93
C LYS A 24 22.86 -17.09 -11.83
N ASN A 25 23.19 -16.61 -10.61
CA ASN A 25 23.56 -15.22 -10.35
C ASN A 25 24.76 -15.05 -9.40
N GLY A 26 25.44 -16.13 -9.03
CA GLY A 26 26.63 -16.08 -8.19
C GLY A 26 27.87 -15.52 -8.91
N THR A 27 28.71 -14.85 -8.15
CA THR A 27 30.03 -14.40 -8.59
C THR A 27 31.07 -14.73 -7.52
N PHE A 28 32.35 -14.72 -7.86
CA PHE A 28 33.44 -15.02 -6.92
C PHE A 28 33.47 -14.06 -5.72
N LEU A 29 32.89 -12.84 -5.81
CA LEU A 29 32.73 -11.91 -4.70
C LEU A 29 31.88 -12.47 -3.56
N LEU A 30 31.05 -13.48 -3.85
CA LEU A 30 30.14 -14.14 -2.91
C LEU A 30 30.69 -15.47 -2.40
N GLU A 31 31.89 -15.91 -2.85
CA GLU A 31 32.62 -17.03 -2.27
C GLU A 31 33.19 -16.64 -0.91
N ARG A 32 33.26 -17.59 0.02
CA ARG A 32 33.67 -17.30 1.41
C ARG A 32 35.10 -16.80 1.52
N ASP A 33 36.01 -17.25 0.66
CA ASP A 33 37.41 -16.76 0.64
C ASP A 33 37.51 -15.29 0.21
N PHE A 34 36.53 -14.77 -0.55
CA PHE A 34 36.41 -13.34 -0.82
C PHE A 34 35.71 -12.61 0.31
N MET A 35 34.58 -13.10 0.79
CA MET A 35 33.81 -12.43 1.84
C MET A 35 34.56 -12.33 3.17
N GLU A 36 35.39 -13.32 3.48
CA GLU A 36 36.06 -13.44 4.79
C GLU A 36 37.43 -12.74 4.87
N TYR A 37 37.93 -12.06 3.79
CA TYR A 37 39.19 -11.33 3.88
C TYR A 37 39.11 -10.15 4.87
N HIS A 38 37.92 -9.66 5.13
CA HIS A 38 37.64 -8.53 6.02
C HIS A 38 36.65 -8.90 7.15
N SER A 39 36.66 -10.15 7.59
CA SER A 39 35.78 -10.67 8.66
C SER A 39 36.01 -9.99 10.02
N ASP A 40 37.11 -9.29 10.19
CA ASP A 40 37.40 -8.42 11.35
C ASP A 40 36.54 -7.15 11.40
N ARG A 41 35.97 -6.72 10.26
CA ARG A 41 35.18 -5.48 10.14
C ARG A 41 33.67 -5.72 10.20
N PHE A 42 33.20 -6.91 9.88
CA PHE A 42 31.78 -7.21 9.72
C PHE A 42 31.40 -8.49 10.46
N THR A 43 30.41 -8.37 11.34
CA THR A 43 29.83 -9.54 12.05
C THR A 43 28.97 -10.33 11.05
N ASP A 44 29.43 -11.51 10.65
CA ASP A 44 28.71 -12.37 9.72
C ASP A 44 27.38 -12.88 10.31
N CYS A 45 26.29 -12.74 9.56
CA CYS A 45 24.97 -13.32 9.85
C CYS A 45 24.35 -13.91 8.58
N SER A 46 25.18 -14.38 7.68
CA SER A 46 24.78 -15.02 6.42
C SER A 46 23.92 -16.27 6.67
N LEU A 47 23.01 -16.56 5.73
CA LEU A 47 22.08 -17.68 5.83
C LEU A 47 22.18 -18.65 4.65
N THR A 48 21.97 -19.93 4.93
CA THR A 48 21.64 -20.97 3.98
C THR A 48 20.14 -21.23 4.04
N LEU A 49 19.49 -21.37 2.88
CA LEU A 49 18.02 -21.44 2.76
C LEU A 49 17.63 -22.76 2.10
N TRP A 50 16.88 -23.58 2.83
CA TRP A 50 16.61 -24.97 2.53
C TRP A 50 15.11 -25.22 2.34
N ASP A 51 14.76 -25.99 1.31
CA ASP A 51 13.39 -26.47 1.06
C ASP A 51 13.38 -28.01 0.99
N GLU A 52 12.66 -28.66 1.89
CA GLU A 52 12.55 -30.13 1.98
C GLU A 52 13.89 -30.90 1.95
N GLY A 53 14.95 -30.27 2.42
CA GLY A 53 16.30 -30.86 2.46
C GLY A 53 17.22 -30.42 1.33
N ASP A 54 16.74 -29.71 0.33
CA ASP A 54 17.52 -29.14 -0.75
C ASP A 54 17.94 -27.70 -0.45
N LEU A 55 19.20 -27.36 -0.73
CA LEU A 55 19.69 -25.99 -0.65
C LEU A 55 19.22 -25.20 -1.87
N VAL A 56 18.30 -24.26 -1.67
CA VAL A 56 17.67 -23.49 -2.77
C VAL A 56 18.27 -22.11 -2.96
N ALA A 57 18.78 -21.49 -1.90
CA ALA A 57 19.43 -20.19 -1.99
C ALA A 57 20.42 -19.94 -0.85
N LEU A 58 21.31 -18.97 -1.07
CA LEU A 58 22.19 -18.39 -0.06
C LEU A 58 21.90 -16.90 0.08
N LEU A 59 22.10 -16.35 1.27
CA LEU A 59 21.97 -14.92 1.48
C LEU A 59 23.17 -14.41 2.30
N PRO A 60 24.16 -13.81 1.63
CA PRO A 60 25.29 -13.13 2.28
C PRO A 60 24.77 -11.98 3.14
N ALA A 61 25.21 -11.91 4.39
CA ALA A 61 24.74 -10.84 5.26
C ALA A 61 25.73 -10.54 6.41
N ASN A 62 25.71 -9.29 6.86
CA ASN A 62 26.36 -8.89 8.11
C ASN A 62 25.41 -8.12 9.02
N TRP A 63 25.66 -8.22 10.32
CA TRP A 63 24.89 -7.60 11.39
C TRP A 63 25.55 -6.33 11.90
N GLU A 64 24.78 -5.27 12.06
CA GLU A 64 25.16 -4.01 12.70
C GLU A 64 24.29 -3.80 13.94
N GLU A 65 24.86 -4.09 15.10
CA GLU A 65 24.12 -4.13 16.38
C GLU A 65 23.58 -2.75 16.78
N THR A 66 24.38 -1.70 16.60
CA THR A 66 24.03 -0.34 17.02
C THR A 66 22.76 0.20 16.37
N THR A 67 22.56 -0.11 15.12
CA THR A 67 21.38 0.32 14.33
C THR A 67 20.32 -0.77 14.23
N ARG A 68 20.59 -1.98 14.74
CA ARG A 68 19.76 -3.19 14.57
C ARG A 68 19.44 -3.46 13.10
N THR A 69 20.44 -3.31 12.25
CA THR A 69 20.33 -3.46 10.80
C THR A 69 21.11 -4.67 10.32
N VAL A 70 20.46 -5.50 9.52
CA VAL A 70 21.12 -6.50 8.69
C VAL A 70 21.39 -5.89 7.31
N TRP A 71 22.58 -6.09 6.81
CA TRP A 71 22.96 -5.72 5.44
C TRP A 71 23.17 -6.98 4.60
N SER A 72 22.72 -6.99 3.36
CA SER A 72 23.13 -8.04 2.42
C SER A 72 24.58 -7.81 1.98
N HIS A 73 25.45 -7.72 2.96
CA HIS A 73 26.86 -7.49 3.09
C HIS A 73 27.36 -6.06 2.74
N GLN A 74 27.73 -5.28 3.79
CA GLN A 74 28.25 -3.91 3.63
C GLN A 74 29.56 -3.85 2.83
N GLY A 75 30.47 -4.81 3.03
CA GLY A 75 31.77 -4.85 2.40
C GLY A 75 31.79 -5.30 0.93
N LEU A 76 30.63 -5.58 0.33
CA LEU A 76 30.51 -6.02 -1.05
C LEU A 76 29.80 -4.98 -1.92
N THR A 77 30.13 -4.97 -3.21
CA THR A 77 29.45 -4.11 -4.21
C THR A 77 27.96 -4.44 -4.31
N TYR A 78 27.61 -5.72 -4.25
CA TYR A 78 26.27 -6.30 -4.19
C TYR A 78 26.31 -7.56 -3.35
N GLY A 79 25.14 -8.04 -2.87
CA GLY A 79 25.11 -9.19 -1.97
C GLY A 79 23.75 -9.85 -1.92
N GLY A 80 22.81 -9.68 -2.72
CA GLY A 80 21.46 -10.23 -2.67
C GLY A 80 21.36 -11.75 -2.64
N LEU A 81 20.18 -12.27 -2.82
CA LEU A 81 19.88 -13.70 -2.81
C LEU A 81 20.62 -14.41 -3.95
N VAL A 82 21.50 -15.33 -3.60
CA VAL A 82 22.17 -16.23 -4.56
C VAL A 82 21.26 -17.43 -4.77
N MET A 83 20.86 -17.69 -6.02
CA MET A 83 19.81 -18.67 -6.33
C MET A 83 20.32 -19.78 -7.26
N SER A 84 19.94 -21.01 -7.00
CA SER A 84 20.22 -22.13 -7.90
C SER A 84 19.50 -21.94 -9.25
N ASN A 85 19.93 -22.67 -10.27
CA ASN A 85 19.23 -22.68 -11.57
C ASN A 85 17.79 -23.17 -11.48
N ALA A 86 17.45 -23.98 -10.46
CA ALA A 86 16.13 -24.54 -10.24
C ALA A 86 15.25 -23.71 -9.32
N THR A 87 15.79 -22.69 -8.63
CA THR A 87 15.03 -21.87 -7.67
C THR A 87 13.90 -21.15 -8.38
N THR A 88 12.68 -21.43 -7.93
CA THR A 88 11.44 -20.81 -8.45
C THR A 88 11.19 -19.46 -7.81
N THR A 89 10.33 -18.65 -8.43
CA THR A 89 9.90 -17.36 -7.87
C THR A 89 9.26 -17.51 -6.48
N GLN A 90 8.43 -18.55 -6.29
CA GLN A 90 7.81 -18.80 -4.99
C GLN A 90 8.85 -19.15 -3.92
N GLN A 91 9.83 -19.99 -4.26
CA GLN A 91 10.91 -20.32 -3.34
C GLN A 91 11.76 -19.09 -2.97
N ALA A 92 12.02 -18.18 -3.91
CA ALA A 92 12.71 -16.92 -3.62
C ALA A 92 11.91 -16.01 -2.66
N VAL A 93 10.59 -15.92 -2.86
CA VAL A 93 9.68 -15.19 -1.94
C VAL A 93 9.73 -15.80 -0.54
N ASP A 94 9.57 -17.11 -0.43
CA ASP A 94 9.57 -17.82 0.84
C ASP A 94 10.95 -17.79 1.52
N ALA A 95 12.03 -17.85 0.76
CA ALA A 95 13.41 -17.76 1.23
C ALA A 95 13.70 -16.39 1.87
N LEU A 96 13.34 -15.30 1.20
CA LEU A 96 13.58 -13.97 1.72
C LEU A 96 12.69 -13.67 2.95
N ALA A 97 11.45 -14.18 2.96
CA ALA A 97 10.56 -14.10 4.11
C ALA A 97 11.08 -14.93 5.31
N ALA A 98 11.65 -16.12 5.08
CA ALA A 98 12.24 -16.95 6.12
C ALA A 98 13.51 -16.29 6.70
N ALA A 99 14.36 -15.70 5.87
CA ALA A 99 15.52 -14.94 6.29
C ALA A 99 15.14 -13.74 7.16
N ALA A 100 14.14 -12.96 6.71
CA ALA A 100 13.62 -11.81 7.45
C ALA A 100 13.13 -12.20 8.86
N ARG A 101 12.35 -13.28 8.96
CA ARG A 101 11.92 -13.84 10.27
C ARG A 101 13.08 -14.28 11.13
N TYR A 102 14.01 -15.05 10.57
CA TYR A 102 15.16 -15.54 11.30
C TYR A 102 15.94 -14.39 11.97
N TRP A 103 16.29 -13.36 11.22
CA TRP A 103 17.05 -12.22 11.76
C TRP A 103 16.25 -11.38 12.77
N SER A 104 14.93 -11.21 12.55
CA SER A 104 14.09 -10.54 13.54
C SER A 104 14.02 -11.30 14.85
N ASP A 105 13.78 -12.61 14.78
CA ASP A 105 13.55 -13.45 15.96
C ASP A 105 14.85 -13.74 16.75
N THR A 106 15.98 -13.93 16.04
CA THR A 106 17.26 -14.32 16.67
C THR A 106 18.17 -13.15 17.02
N LEU A 107 18.19 -12.11 16.19
CA LEU A 107 19.05 -10.92 16.37
C LEU A 107 18.28 -9.70 16.88
N GLY A 108 16.96 -9.74 16.90
CA GLY A 108 16.13 -8.55 17.15
C GLY A 108 16.32 -7.47 16.07
N ALA A 109 16.65 -7.89 14.83
CA ALA A 109 16.86 -6.98 13.72
C ALA A 109 15.57 -6.25 13.35
N ARG A 110 15.68 -4.95 13.04
CA ARG A 110 14.55 -4.09 12.68
C ARG A 110 14.54 -3.72 11.21
N THR A 111 15.70 -3.71 10.58
CA THR A 111 15.88 -3.26 9.20
C THR A 111 16.77 -4.22 8.44
N LEU A 112 16.40 -4.51 7.18
CA LEU A 112 17.28 -5.14 6.21
C LEU A 112 17.61 -4.12 5.12
N ILE A 113 18.90 -3.89 4.87
CA ILE A 113 19.39 -3.16 3.71
C ILE A 113 19.85 -4.18 2.68
N TYR A 114 19.16 -4.24 1.56
CA TYR A 114 19.33 -5.25 0.54
C TYR A 114 19.90 -4.66 -0.75
N LYS A 115 21.01 -5.22 -1.22
CA LYS A 115 21.71 -4.83 -2.46
C LYS A 115 21.60 -5.98 -3.48
N PRO A 116 20.58 -6.01 -4.36
CA PRO A 116 20.45 -7.08 -5.35
C PRO A 116 21.66 -7.17 -6.26
N ILE A 117 21.94 -8.39 -6.75
CA ILE A 117 22.96 -8.62 -7.76
C ILE A 117 22.46 -8.01 -9.07
N PRO A 118 23.19 -7.08 -9.71
CA PRO A 118 22.75 -6.47 -10.96
C PRO A 118 22.60 -7.52 -12.07
N TYR A 119 21.55 -7.38 -12.89
CA TYR A 119 21.16 -8.38 -13.90
C TYR A 119 22.27 -8.75 -14.89
N ILE A 120 23.22 -7.85 -15.14
CA ILE A 120 24.35 -8.09 -16.06
C ILE A 120 25.26 -9.23 -15.62
N TYR A 121 25.29 -9.55 -14.31
CA TYR A 121 26.12 -10.64 -13.77
C TYR A 121 25.44 -12.01 -13.85
N SER A 122 24.13 -12.05 -14.04
CA SER A 122 23.35 -13.29 -14.03
C SER A 122 23.48 -14.05 -15.34
N THR A 123 23.73 -15.36 -15.29
CA THR A 123 23.84 -16.25 -16.47
C THR A 123 22.47 -16.58 -17.08
N GLN A 124 21.41 -16.42 -16.30
CA GLN A 124 20.01 -16.55 -16.69
C GLN A 124 19.19 -15.44 -16.02
N PRO A 125 17.93 -15.18 -16.43
CA PRO A 125 17.05 -14.29 -15.69
C PRO A 125 16.98 -14.69 -14.20
N ALA A 126 17.29 -13.74 -13.30
CA ALA A 126 17.43 -13.98 -11.87
C ALA A 126 17.02 -12.74 -11.05
N GLN A 127 15.78 -12.28 -11.26
CA GLN A 127 15.22 -11.11 -10.58
C GLN A 127 14.04 -11.48 -9.67
N GLU A 128 13.93 -12.76 -9.28
CA GLU A 128 12.90 -13.27 -8.37
C GLU A 128 12.97 -12.59 -7.00
N ASP A 129 14.18 -12.22 -6.57
CA ASP A 129 14.43 -11.47 -5.34
C ASP A 129 13.81 -10.06 -5.37
N LEU A 130 13.76 -9.39 -6.52
CA LEU A 130 13.08 -8.09 -6.66
C LEU A 130 11.57 -8.23 -6.46
N TYR A 131 10.97 -9.31 -6.96
CA TYR A 131 9.56 -9.60 -6.67
C TYR A 131 9.34 -9.95 -5.19
N ALA A 132 10.24 -10.73 -4.59
CA ALA A 132 10.21 -11.05 -3.16
C ALA A 132 10.31 -9.78 -2.30
N LEU A 133 11.17 -8.82 -2.66
CA LEU A 133 11.28 -7.53 -2.00
C LEU A 133 9.99 -6.71 -2.09
N ALA A 134 9.32 -6.71 -3.25
CA ALA A 134 8.03 -6.06 -3.41
C ALA A 134 6.96 -6.68 -2.49
N ARG A 135 6.96 -8.01 -2.33
CA ARG A 135 6.07 -8.73 -1.39
C ARG A 135 6.35 -8.38 0.07
N LEU A 136 7.58 -8.01 0.43
CA LEU A 136 7.97 -7.54 1.76
C LEU A 136 7.79 -6.02 1.93
N ASN A 137 7.13 -5.33 1.00
CA ASN A 137 6.94 -3.87 1.00
C ASN A 137 8.26 -3.09 1.11
N ALA A 138 9.32 -3.61 0.47
CA ALA A 138 10.62 -2.95 0.42
C ALA A 138 10.52 -1.58 -0.27
N ARG A 139 11.27 -0.61 0.26
CA ARG A 139 11.39 0.71 -0.37
C ARG A 139 12.76 0.83 -1.03
N LYS A 140 12.80 1.34 -2.28
CA LYS A 140 14.07 1.68 -2.89
C LYS A 140 14.70 2.84 -2.11
N LYS A 141 15.86 2.58 -1.49
CA LYS A 141 16.58 3.53 -0.65
C LYS A 141 17.56 4.36 -1.47
N TRP A 142 18.32 3.69 -2.36
CA TRP A 142 19.31 4.29 -3.22
C TRP A 142 19.28 3.66 -4.62
N CYS A 143 19.69 4.44 -5.63
CA CYS A 143 19.89 3.96 -6.99
C CYS A 143 21.17 4.59 -7.52
N MET A 144 22.21 3.79 -7.69
CA MET A 144 23.49 4.26 -8.21
C MET A 144 23.62 3.85 -9.68
N ALA A 145 24.00 4.81 -10.55
CA ALA A 145 24.21 4.54 -11.96
C ALA A 145 25.66 4.09 -12.22
N SER A 146 25.82 2.83 -12.60
CA SER A 146 27.05 2.31 -13.21
C SER A 146 26.99 2.48 -14.72
N THR A 147 28.12 2.30 -15.39
CA THR A 147 28.23 2.41 -16.86
C THR A 147 28.87 1.15 -17.42
N ALA A 148 28.07 0.37 -18.17
CA ALA A 148 28.55 -0.86 -18.81
C ALA A 148 28.55 -0.75 -20.35
N VAL A 149 29.56 -1.31 -20.97
CA VAL A 149 29.67 -1.50 -22.42
C VAL A 149 29.23 -2.93 -22.73
N ASP A 150 28.26 -3.09 -23.63
CA ASP A 150 27.98 -4.38 -24.28
C ASP A 150 29.12 -4.68 -25.25
N THR A 151 29.96 -5.64 -24.94
CA THR A 151 31.15 -5.95 -25.75
C THR A 151 30.82 -6.85 -26.94
N GLY A 152 29.65 -7.48 -26.97
CA GLY A 152 29.15 -8.22 -28.13
C GLY A 152 28.61 -7.30 -29.23
N ALA A 153 28.04 -6.13 -28.85
CA ALA A 153 27.51 -5.12 -29.76
C ALA A 153 27.93 -3.70 -29.32
N PRO A 154 29.24 -3.38 -29.27
CA PRO A 154 29.71 -2.15 -28.68
C PRO A 154 29.26 -0.93 -29.49
N LEU A 155 28.77 0.08 -28.81
CA LEU A 155 28.46 1.37 -29.45
C LEU A 155 29.77 2.06 -29.87
N ARG A 156 29.67 2.86 -30.91
CA ARG A 156 30.82 3.58 -31.43
C ARG A 156 31.42 4.51 -30.38
N MET A 157 32.73 4.37 -30.15
CA MET A 157 33.53 5.27 -29.32
C MET A 157 33.47 6.71 -29.84
N ARG A 158 33.25 7.70 -28.97
CA ARG A 158 33.19 9.12 -29.32
C ARG A 158 34.53 9.59 -29.93
N THR A 159 34.47 10.51 -30.89
CA THR A 159 35.65 11.05 -31.60
C THR A 159 36.70 11.59 -30.64
N LEU A 160 36.34 12.20 -29.53
CA LEU A 160 37.25 12.69 -28.49
C LEU A 160 38.11 11.54 -27.95
N ARG A 161 37.50 10.40 -27.59
CA ARG A 161 38.22 9.23 -27.06
C ARG A 161 39.16 8.66 -28.11
N GLN A 162 38.73 8.56 -29.39
CA GLN A 162 39.57 8.10 -30.50
C GLN A 162 40.80 8.98 -30.69
N ARG A 163 40.67 10.31 -30.57
CA ARG A 163 41.79 11.25 -30.63
C ARG A 163 42.77 11.06 -29.46
N CYS A 164 42.27 10.82 -28.25
CA CYS A 164 43.13 10.51 -27.10
C CYS A 164 43.87 9.21 -27.27
N VAL A 165 43.23 8.16 -27.81
CA VAL A 165 43.90 6.90 -28.18
C VAL A 165 45.04 7.15 -29.16
N LYS A 166 44.81 7.92 -30.22
CA LYS A 166 45.85 8.27 -31.19
C LYS A 166 47.02 9.00 -30.53
N LYS A 167 46.73 9.96 -29.65
CA LYS A 167 47.74 10.69 -28.90
C LYS A 167 48.60 9.78 -28.00
N ALA A 168 47.97 8.78 -27.36
CA ALA A 168 48.68 7.82 -26.52
C ALA A 168 49.64 6.96 -27.35
N LEU A 169 49.22 6.51 -28.52
CA LEU A 169 50.06 5.75 -29.44
C LEU A 169 51.23 6.61 -30.00
N GLU A 170 50.99 7.88 -30.33
CA GLU A 170 52.02 8.85 -30.75
C GLU A 170 53.01 9.18 -29.62
N ALA A 171 52.65 8.94 -28.36
CA ALA A 171 53.52 9.08 -27.19
C ALA A 171 54.22 7.78 -26.81
N ASP A 172 54.22 6.77 -27.68
CA ASP A 172 54.82 5.44 -27.48
C ASP A 172 54.25 4.70 -26.23
N CYS A 173 52.97 4.94 -25.90
CA CYS A 173 52.30 4.17 -24.85
C CYS A 173 51.84 2.80 -25.37
N TYR A 174 52.00 1.77 -24.55
CA TYR A 174 51.50 0.43 -24.84
C TYR A 174 50.79 -0.16 -23.60
N VAL A 175 49.85 -1.08 -23.84
CA VAL A 175 49.11 -1.77 -22.79
C VAL A 175 49.74 -3.11 -22.51
N GLU A 176 49.93 -3.43 -21.23
CA GLU A 176 50.44 -4.72 -20.80
C GLU A 176 49.49 -5.38 -19.78
N ARG A 177 49.38 -6.70 -19.82
CA ARG A 177 48.78 -7.49 -18.76
C ARG A 177 49.86 -7.88 -17.80
N VAL A 178 49.74 -7.44 -16.55
CA VAL A 178 50.69 -7.80 -15.49
C VAL A 178 50.56 -9.30 -15.17
N GLY A 179 51.71 -9.98 -15.09
CA GLY A 179 51.81 -11.41 -14.82
C GLY A 179 51.25 -11.78 -13.43
N GLU A 180 50.86 -13.05 -13.28
CA GLU A 180 50.40 -13.57 -11.98
C GLU A 180 51.57 -13.55 -10.98
N GLY A 181 51.35 -12.94 -9.79
CA GLY A 181 52.33 -12.85 -8.74
C GLY A 181 53.33 -11.69 -8.86
N GLU A 182 53.23 -10.83 -9.87
CA GLU A 182 54.01 -9.60 -9.98
C GLU A 182 53.59 -8.53 -8.98
N THR A 183 54.14 -8.58 -7.78
CA THR A 183 53.81 -7.68 -6.68
C THR A 183 54.33 -6.27 -6.88
N GLU A 184 55.41 -6.09 -7.63
CA GLU A 184 56.05 -4.79 -7.86
C GLU A 184 55.16 -3.90 -8.75
N SER A 185 54.65 -4.43 -9.85
CA SER A 185 53.73 -3.71 -10.74
C SER A 185 52.43 -3.33 -9.99
N LEU A 186 51.94 -4.17 -9.08
CA LEU A 186 50.79 -3.82 -8.25
C LEU A 186 51.10 -2.66 -7.28
N ARG A 187 52.28 -2.64 -6.65
CA ARG A 187 52.70 -1.53 -5.79
C ARG A 187 52.89 -0.23 -6.58
N GLU A 188 53.50 -0.30 -7.79
CA GLU A 188 53.63 0.85 -8.68
C GLU A 188 52.25 1.44 -9.05
N PHE A 189 51.28 0.58 -9.39
CA PHE A 189 49.90 1.00 -9.65
C PHE A 189 49.24 1.61 -8.41
N TRP A 190 49.41 0.96 -7.25
CA TRP A 190 48.80 1.46 -5.99
C TRP A 190 49.33 2.82 -5.60
N HIS A 191 50.61 3.07 -5.80
CA HIS A 191 51.21 4.39 -5.59
C HIS A 191 50.56 5.46 -6.47
N ILE A 192 50.33 5.19 -7.75
CA ILE A 192 49.61 6.10 -8.67
C ILE A 192 48.16 6.30 -8.19
N LEU A 193 47.48 5.25 -7.73
CA LEU A 193 46.10 5.30 -7.26
C LEU A 193 45.95 6.16 -5.99
N GLU A 194 46.83 5.94 -5.01
CA GLU A 194 46.86 6.72 -3.76
C GLU A 194 47.16 8.20 -3.98
N GLU A 195 48.14 8.52 -4.84
CA GLU A 195 48.45 9.89 -5.23
C GLU A 195 47.23 10.58 -5.86
N VAL A 196 46.56 9.93 -6.80
CA VAL A 196 45.36 10.48 -7.47
C VAL A 196 44.22 10.67 -6.51
N LEU A 197 43.90 9.68 -5.65
CA LEU A 197 42.79 9.75 -4.70
C LEU A 197 43.05 10.81 -3.63
N SER A 198 44.26 10.88 -3.06
CA SER A 198 44.57 11.86 -2.03
C SER A 198 44.58 13.28 -2.55
N THR A 199 45.27 13.52 -3.69
CA THR A 199 45.46 14.90 -4.21
C THR A 199 44.22 15.49 -4.84
N ARG A 200 43.35 14.67 -5.47
CA ARG A 200 42.18 15.16 -6.22
C ARG A 200 40.85 14.96 -5.52
N HIS A 201 40.74 13.95 -4.67
CA HIS A 201 39.46 13.56 -4.09
C HIS A 201 39.45 13.58 -2.57
N ASN A 202 40.63 13.76 -1.95
CA ASN A 202 40.79 13.64 -0.48
C ASN A 202 40.26 12.30 0.07
N LEU A 203 40.52 11.23 -0.67
CA LEU A 203 40.09 9.85 -0.38
C LEU A 203 41.29 8.91 -0.33
N THR A 204 41.09 7.72 0.24
CA THR A 204 42.02 6.58 0.20
C THR A 204 41.35 5.41 -0.52
N PRO A 205 42.13 4.46 -1.10
CA PRO A 205 41.54 3.21 -1.61
C PRO A 205 40.80 2.44 -0.53
N VAL A 206 39.72 1.73 -0.91
CA VAL A 206 38.93 0.88 0.01
C VAL A 206 39.76 -0.31 0.50
N HIS A 207 40.63 -0.88 -0.37
CA HIS A 207 41.57 -1.96 -0.02
C HIS A 207 42.96 -1.40 0.16
N SER A 208 43.78 -2.01 1.03
CA SER A 208 45.20 -1.80 1.03
C SER A 208 45.85 -2.59 -0.10
N VAL A 209 47.11 -2.30 -0.41
CA VAL A 209 47.87 -3.08 -1.42
C VAL A 209 48.06 -4.53 -0.97
N GLU A 210 48.22 -4.78 0.35
CA GLU A 210 48.35 -6.11 0.93
C GLU A 210 47.06 -6.91 0.81
N GLU A 211 45.89 -6.26 1.07
CA GLU A 211 44.58 -6.89 0.87
C GLU A 211 44.36 -7.26 -0.60
N MET A 212 44.74 -6.38 -1.54
CA MET A 212 44.62 -6.69 -2.95
C MET A 212 45.58 -7.81 -3.40
N GLN A 213 46.81 -7.84 -2.86
CA GLN A 213 47.74 -8.96 -3.10
C GLN A 213 47.17 -10.29 -2.61
N LEU A 214 46.56 -10.29 -1.39
CA LEU A 214 45.89 -11.46 -0.85
C LEU A 214 44.74 -11.93 -1.74
N LEU A 215 43.88 -11.00 -2.20
CA LEU A 215 42.72 -11.31 -3.05
C LEU A 215 43.19 -11.82 -4.43
N MET A 216 44.22 -11.23 -5.03
CA MET A 216 44.80 -11.70 -6.30
C MET A 216 45.39 -13.11 -6.17
N ALA A 217 46.00 -13.42 -5.01
CA ALA A 217 46.53 -14.76 -4.74
C ALA A 217 45.41 -15.80 -4.53
N ARG A 218 44.30 -15.41 -3.91
CA ARG A 218 43.14 -16.29 -3.71
C ARG A 218 42.32 -16.50 -4.98
N PHE A 219 42.24 -15.48 -5.84
CA PHE A 219 41.42 -15.47 -7.05
C PHE A 219 42.26 -15.13 -8.31
N PRO A 220 43.34 -15.93 -8.61
CA PRO A 220 44.22 -15.64 -9.72
C PRO A 220 43.56 -15.72 -11.08
N GLY A 221 42.42 -16.46 -11.17
CA GLY A 221 41.58 -16.51 -12.37
C GLY A 221 40.65 -15.31 -12.58
N ASN A 222 40.38 -14.51 -11.53
CA ASN A 222 39.32 -13.51 -11.53
C ASN A 222 39.82 -12.06 -11.37
N ILE A 223 40.96 -11.84 -10.76
CA ILE A 223 41.46 -10.48 -10.48
C ILE A 223 42.70 -10.21 -11.33
N ARG A 224 42.65 -9.18 -12.16
CA ARG A 224 43.67 -8.84 -13.14
C ARG A 224 44.09 -7.39 -13.02
N LEU A 225 45.39 -7.13 -13.12
CA LEU A 225 45.94 -5.80 -13.32
C LEU A 225 46.37 -5.63 -14.81
N TYR A 226 45.91 -4.54 -15.38
CA TYR A 226 46.34 -4.05 -16.68
C TYR A 226 47.00 -2.68 -16.49
N ASP A 227 48.19 -2.50 -17.06
CA ASP A 227 48.89 -1.24 -17.01
C ASP A 227 49.12 -0.65 -18.38
N VAL A 228 49.42 0.62 -18.40
CA VAL A 228 49.91 1.35 -19.58
C VAL A 228 51.28 1.87 -19.25
N ARG A 229 52.23 1.46 -20.05
CA ARG A 229 53.61 1.87 -19.90
C ARG A 229 54.06 2.81 -21.03
N ARG A 230 55.03 3.67 -20.66
CA ARG A 230 55.82 4.45 -21.58
C ARG A 230 57.29 4.19 -21.25
N GLY A 231 57.97 3.42 -22.13
CA GLY A 231 59.21 2.80 -21.76
C GLY A 231 59.03 1.82 -20.58
N GLU A 232 59.86 1.92 -19.56
CA GLU A 232 59.77 1.05 -18.35
C GLU A 232 58.80 1.58 -17.30
N ARG A 233 58.31 2.81 -17.42
CA ARG A 233 57.50 3.46 -16.40
C ARG A 233 56.00 3.24 -16.63
N MET A 234 55.31 2.84 -15.61
CA MET A 234 53.83 2.81 -15.57
C MET A 234 53.26 4.23 -15.53
N VAL A 235 52.36 4.58 -16.44
CA VAL A 235 51.72 5.91 -16.52
C VAL A 235 50.26 5.85 -16.21
N ALA A 236 49.61 4.68 -16.32
CA ALA A 236 48.19 4.43 -15.95
C ALA A 236 47.99 2.93 -15.76
N GLY A 237 46.83 2.57 -15.15
CA GLY A 237 46.42 1.17 -15.01
C GLY A 237 45.00 1.03 -14.52
N CYS A 238 44.54 -0.21 -14.49
CA CYS A 238 43.28 -0.59 -13.85
C CYS A 238 43.33 -2.02 -13.29
N VAL A 239 42.62 -2.24 -12.18
CA VAL A 239 42.32 -3.58 -11.65
C VAL A 239 40.92 -3.97 -12.10
N VAL A 240 40.81 -5.14 -12.72
CA VAL A 240 39.57 -5.68 -13.25
C VAL A 240 39.19 -6.96 -12.50
N PHE A 241 37.92 -7.05 -12.07
CA PHE A 241 37.33 -8.23 -11.51
C PHE A 241 36.55 -8.97 -12.61
N GLU A 242 37.04 -10.14 -13.00
CA GLU A 242 36.46 -10.96 -14.08
C GLU A 242 35.45 -11.96 -13.48
N THR A 243 34.20 -11.88 -13.93
CA THR A 243 33.16 -12.87 -13.66
C THR A 243 32.82 -13.65 -14.94
N ALA A 244 31.83 -14.54 -14.90
CA ALA A 244 31.40 -15.30 -16.07
C ALA A 244 30.97 -14.40 -17.25
N ARG A 245 30.36 -13.23 -16.96
CA ARG A 245 29.77 -12.35 -17.97
C ARG A 245 30.29 -10.92 -17.97
N VAL A 246 30.89 -10.48 -16.86
CA VAL A 246 31.24 -9.07 -16.65
C VAL A 246 32.71 -8.93 -16.27
N ALA A 247 33.43 -8.09 -16.98
CA ALA A 247 34.71 -7.53 -16.57
C ALA A 247 34.42 -6.20 -15.84
N HIS A 248 34.46 -6.20 -14.50
CA HIS A 248 34.21 -5.01 -13.68
C HIS A 248 35.51 -4.28 -13.37
N VAL A 249 35.58 -2.99 -13.72
CA VAL A 249 36.76 -2.14 -13.43
C VAL A 249 36.65 -1.67 -11.98
N GLN A 250 37.36 -2.36 -11.09
CA GLN A 250 37.34 -2.08 -9.64
C GLN A 250 38.14 -0.84 -9.29
N TYR A 251 39.32 -0.68 -9.86
CA TYR A 251 40.20 0.47 -9.67
C TYR A 251 40.74 0.98 -11.01
N ILE A 252 40.87 2.30 -11.13
CA ILE A 252 41.40 2.97 -12.30
C ILE A 252 42.22 4.18 -11.84
N ALA A 253 43.44 4.33 -12.35
CA ALA A 253 44.25 5.50 -12.07
C ALA A 253 45.17 5.83 -13.25
N ALA A 254 45.47 7.12 -13.39
CA ALA A 254 46.51 7.62 -14.30
C ALA A 254 47.25 8.77 -13.65
N GLY A 255 48.54 8.71 -13.64
CA GLY A 255 49.42 9.80 -13.25
C GLY A 255 49.30 11.02 -14.20
N GLU A 256 49.95 12.12 -13.90
CA GLU A 256 49.88 13.34 -14.69
C GLU A 256 50.27 13.11 -16.15
N GLU A 257 51.35 12.37 -16.38
CA GLU A 257 51.86 11.98 -17.70
C GLU A 257 50.82 11.15 -18.45
N GLY A 258 50.26 10.10 -17.82
CA GLY A 258 49.24 9.24 -18.41
C GLY A 258 47.95 9.97 -18.81
N ARG A 259 47.53 10.93 -17.98
CA ARG A 259 46.38 11.81 -18.33
C ARG A 259 46.70 12.72 -19.50
N SER A 260 47.92 13.29 -19.53
CA SER A 260 48.31 14.23 -20.57
C SER A 260 48.39 13.56 -21.94
N CYS A 261 48.79 12.31 -22.03
CA CYS A 261 48.90 11.56 -23.28
C CYS A 261 47.63 10.77 -23.68
N GLY A 262 46.67 10.56 -22.76
CA GLY A 262 45.47 9.77 -23.03
C GLY A 262 45.62 8.26 -22.79
N ALA A 263 46.48 7.87 -21.87
CA ALA A 263 46.81 6.47 -21.58
C ALA A 263 45.59 5.60 -21.25
N LEU A 264 44.62 6.11 -20.43
CA LEU A 264 43.40 5.38 -20.10
C LEU A 264 42.47 5.17 -21.30
N ASP A 265 42.48 6.09 -22.26
CA ASP A 265 41.71 5.91 -23.51
C ASP A 265 42.26 4.75 -24.35
N LEU A 266 43.58 4.61 -24.41
CA LEU A 266 44.26 3.48 -25.04
C LEU A 266 43.96 2.17 -24.33
N LEU A 267 44.04 2.16 -22.97
CA LEU A 267 43.75 1.01 -22.13
C LEU A 267 42.34 0.49 -22.38
N PHE A 268 41.31 1.35 -22.26
CA PHE A 268 39.93 0.93 -22.42
C PHE A 268 39.58 0.56 -23.87
N LYS A 269 40.18 1.20 -24.86
CA LYS A 269 40.04 0.71 -26.23
C LYS A 269 40.54 -0.73 -26.34
N HIS A 270 41.72 -1.02 -25.81
CA HIS A 270 42.30 -2.38 -25.83
C HIS A 270 41.38 -3.37 -25.08
N LEU A 271 40.95 -3.04 -23.87
CA LEU A 271 40.10 -3.92 -23.08
C LEU A 271 38.75 -4.23 -23.75
N ILE A 272 38.10 -3.24 -24.37
CA ILE A 272 36.79 -3.40 -25.02
C ILE A 272 36.90 -4.16 -26.33
N SER A 273 37.86 -3.77 -27.20
CA SER A 273 37.90 -4.25 -28.58
C SER A 273 38.77 -5.49 -28.80
N GLU A 274 39.65 -5.82 -27.85
CA GLU A 274 40.60 -6.93 -27.99
C GLU A 274 40.48 -7.94 -26.84
N ARG A 275 40.69 -7.52 -25.58
CA ARG A 275 40.78 -8.42 -24.43
C ARG A 275 39.46 -9.05 -24.03
N TYR A 276 38.43 -8.23 -23.91
CA TYR A 276 37.07 -8.66 -23.49
C TYR A 276 36.09 -8.76 -24.67
N LYS A 277 36.60 -8.75 -25.89
CA LYS A 277 35.76 -9.01 -27.05
C LYS A 277 35.16 -10.43 -26.95
N GLY A 278 33.85 -10.52 -26.78
CA GLY A 278 33.14 -11.79 -26.61
C GLY A 278 32.76 -12.14 -25.16
N MET A 279 33.17 -11.33 -24.19
CA MET A 279 32.51 -11.26 -22.89
C MET A 279 31.20 -10.44 -23.06
N ASP A 280 30.21 -10.59 -22.21
CA ASP A 280 28.96 -9.84 -22.41
C ASP A 280 29.14 -8.35 -22.07
N TYR A 281 29.77 -8.01 -20.96
CA TYR A 281 29.90 -6.64 -20.51
C TYR A 281 31.28 -6.28 -19.97
N LEU A 282 31.68 -5.04 -20.24
CA LEU A 282 32.72 -4.35 -19.48
C LEU A 282 32.04 -3.25 -18.67
N ASP A 283 32.04 -3.36 -17.34
CA ASP A 283 31.42 -2.43 -16.42
C ASP A 283 32.45 -1.52 -15.75
N PHE A 284 32.32 -0.20 -15.97
CA PHE A 284 33.18 0.82 -15.41
C PHE A 284 32.93 1.18 -13.95
N GLY A 285 31.91 0.56 -13.32
CA GLY A 285 31.45 0.94 -11.98
C GLY A 285 30.66 2.25 -11.95
N VAL A 286 30.22 2.61 -10.75
CA VAL A 286 29.28 3.72 -10.51
C VAL A 286 29.85 5.09 -10.86
N SER A 287 28.97 6.00 -11.29
CA SER A 287 29.27 7.38 -11.66
C SER A 287 28.39 8.37 -10.91
N THR A 288 27.95 8.01 -9.72
CA THR A 288 27.10 8.82 -8.84
C THR A 288 27.77 9.01 -7.49
N GLU A 289 27.41 10.10 -6.82
CA GLU A 289 27.85 10.50 -5.50
C GLU A 289 26.64 10.61 -4.57
N ASP A 290 26.86 10.74 -3.25
CA ASP A 290 25.80 10.86 -2.24
C ASP A 290 24.71 9.79 -2.41
N HIS A 291 25.13 8.53 -2.43
CA HIS A 291 24.21 7.38 -2.58
C HIS A 291 23.29 7.45 -3.81
N GLY A 292 23.80 8.00 -4.90
CA GLY A 292 23.06 8.10 -6.16
C GLY A 292 22.24 9.39 -6.34
N ARG A 293 22.23 10.29 -5.35
CA ARG A 293 21.48 11.56 -5.45
C ARG A 293 22.10 12.56 -6.40
N ARG A 294 23.40 12.48 -6.61
CA ARG A 294 24.15 13.37 -7.51
C ARG A 294 24.88 12.57 -8.58
N LEU A 295 24.63 12.92 -9.84
CA LEU A 295 25.35 12.36 -10.98
C LEU A 295 26.69 13.11 -11.15
N ASN A 296 27.78 12.37 -11.25
CA ASN A 296 29.06 12.94 -11.66
C ASN A 296 29.11 13.03 -13.19
N GLU A 297 28.67 14.19 -13.70
CA GLU A 297 28.51 14.42 -15.15
C GLU A 297 29.83 14.25 -15.94
N GLY A 298 30.95 14.63 -15.37
CA GLY A 298 32.25 14.46 -15.98
C GLY A 298 32.64 13.00 -16.15
N LEU A 299 32.44 12.21 -15.09
CA LEU A 299 32.76 10.80 -15.06
C LEU A 299 31.86 9.98 -15.99
N ILE A 300 30.53 10.22 -15.95
CA ILE A 300 29.62 9.51 -16.85
C ILE A 300 29.84 9.88 -18.31
N PHE A 301 30.09 11.16 -18.60
CA PHE A 301 30.45 11.59 -19.97
C PHE A 301 31.67 10.88 -20.51
N GLN A 302 32.69 10.67 -19.65
CA GLN A 302 33.91 9.93 -20.02
C GLN A 302 33.57 8.46 -20.32
N LYS A 303 32.88 7.76 -19.42
CA LYS A 303 32.54 6.34 -19.54
C LYS A 303 31.59 6.07 -20.72
N GLU A 304 30.57 6.89 -20.90
CA GLU A 304 29.72 6.82 -22.09
C GLU A 304 30.46 7.12 -23.39
N GLY A 305 31.55 7.87 -23.32
CA GLY A 305 32.43 8.14 -24.45
C GLY A 305 33.08 6.88 -25.05
N PHE A 306 33.19 5.81 -24.26
CA PHE A 306 33.63 4.48 -24.70
C PHE A 306 32.52 3.60 -25.27
N GLY A 307 31.28 4.09 -25.30
CA GLY A 307 30.11 3.35 -25.79
C GLY A 307 29.26 2.74 -24.67
N GLY A 308 29.58 3.03 -23.41
CA GLY A 308 28.82 2.52 -22.27
C GLY A 308 27.44 3.13 -22.12
N ARG A 309 26.53 2.42 -21.42
CA ARG A 309 25.21 2.87 -21.00
C ARG A 309 24.96 2.49 -19.56
N ALA A 310 23.98 3.15 -18.94
CA ALA A 310 23.71 3.00 -17.52
C ALA A 310 23.17 1.61 -17.17
N VAL A 311 23.68 1.07 -16.06
CA VAL A 311 23.13 -0.06 -15.32
C VAL A 311 22.90 0.40 -13.88
N CYS A 312 21.68 0.21 -13.37
CA CYS A 312 21.37 0.61 -12.00
C CYS A 312 21.85 -0.42 -10.97
N TYR A 313 22.52 0.08 -9.94
CA TYR A 313 22.87 -0.64 -8.72
C TYR A 313 21.94 -0.13 -7.63
N ASP A 314 20.83 -0.83 -7.47
CA ASP A 314 19.76 -0.46 -6.53
C ASP A 314 20.08 -0.94 -5.11
N THR A 315 19.57 -0.22 -4.13
CA THR A 315 19.56 -0.64 -2.72
C THR A 315 18.18 -0.45 -2.17
N TYR A 316 17.66 -1.49 -1.51
CA TYR A 316 16.33 -1.52 -0.91
C TYR A 316 16.41 -1.55 0.60
N GLU A 317 15.41 -1.00 1.25
CA GLU A 317 15.22 -1.06 2.68
C GLU A 317 13.92 -1.80 3.00
N VAL A 318 14.01 -2.82 3.85
CA VAL A 318 12.88 -3.61 4.35
C VAL A 318 12.75 -3.37 5.85
N ASN A 319 11.58 -3.01 6.31
CA ASN A 319 11.26 -2.96 7.74
C ASN A 319 10.95 -4.38 8.22
N LEU A 320 11.88 -5.00 8.95
CA LEU A 320 11.74 -6.37 9.43
C LEU A 320 10.66 -6.52 10.51
N THR A 321 10.42 -5.52 11.34
CA THR A 321 9.36 -5.57 12.35
C THR A 321 7.96 -5.58 11.72
N ALA A 322 7.80 -4.97 10.55
CA ALA A 322 6.57 -5.04 9.78
C ALA A 322 6.50 -6.31 8.90
N ALA A 323 7.65 -6.78 8.42
CA ALA A 323 7.75 -7.98 7.57
C ALA A 323 7.73 -9.29 8.38
N THR A 324 8.13 -9.26 9.65
CA THR A 324 8.17 -10.41 10.58
C THR A 324 7.08 -10.38 11.64
N ALA A 325 6.40 -9.23 11.85
CA ALA A 325 5.04 -9.36 12.35
C ALA A 325 4.47 -10.48 11.48
N GLN A 326 4.34 -11.68 12.08
CA GLN A 326 3.75 -12.84 11.40
C GLN A 326 2.74 -12.26 10.43
N GLN A 327 2.75 -12.60 9.15
CA GLN A 327 1.48 -12.58 8.49
C GLN A 327 0.61 -13.47 9.40
N PRO A 328 -0.20 -12.88 10.31
CA PRO A 328 -1.23 -13.63 10.96
C PRO A 328 -1.99 -14.14 9.77
N ALA A 329 -2.32 -15.38 9.73
CA ALA A 329 -3.07 -16.02 8.67
C ALA A 329 -3.96 -14.94 8.08
N GLU A 330 -3.63 -14.46 6.90
CA GLU A 330 -3.88 -13.11 6.30
C GLU A 330 -4.97 -12.36 7.06
N ARG A 331 -4.58 -11.36 7.89
CA ARG A 331 -5.52 -10.68 8.80
C ARG A 331 -6.71 -10.19 7.98
N ILE A 332 -7.87 -10.68 8.27
CA ILE A 332 -9.10 -10.26 7.60
C ILE A 332 -9.51 -8.96 8.29
N GLU A 333 -9.21 -7.83 7.63
CA GLU A 333 -9.62 -6.51 8.11
C GLU A 333 -11.14 -6.42 8.13
N TYR A 334 -11.69 -5.76 9.14
CA TYR A 334 -13.13 -5.48 9.19
C TYR A 334 -13.57 -4.74 7.91
N LEU A 335 -12.81 -3.73 7.49
CA LEU A 335 -13.01 -2.99 6.25
C LEU A 335 -11.69 -2.35 5.80
N SER A 336 -11.20 -2.71 4.61
CA SER A 336 -10.06 -2.07 3.97
C SER A 336 -10.53 -1.11 2.87
N LEU A 337 -10.43 0.19 3.12
CA LEU A 337 -10.76 1.20 2.11
C LEU A 337 -9.79 1.14 0.92
N LEU A 338 -8.55 0.68 1.15
CA LEU A 338 -7.58 0.45 0.08
C LEU A 338 -8.06 -0.65 -0.87
N ARG A 339 -8.42 -1.83 -0.35
CA ARG A 339 -8.95 -2.95 -1.15
C ARG A 339 -10.27 -2.59 -1.85
N LEU A 340 -11.13 -1.81 -1.20
CA LEU A 340 -12.37 -1.35 -1.77
C LEU A 340 -12.14 -0.43 -2.97
N ASN A 341 -11.25 0.57 -2.84
CA ASN A 341 -10.99 1.57 -3.86
C ASN A 341 -10.06 1.08 -4.98
N SER A 342 -9.15 0.12 -4.71
CA SER A 342 -8.26 -0.47 -5.73
C SER A 342 -9.03 -1.13 -6.88
N ARG A 343 -10.26 -1.56 -6.65
CA ARG A 343 -11.16 -2.15 -7.66
C ARG A 343 -11.61 -1.14 -8.73
N HIS A 344 -11.45 0.15 -8.46
CA HIS A 344 -11.82 1.25 -9.35
C HIS A 344 -10.60 1.96 -9.94
N GLN A 345 -9.38 1.41 -9.77
CA GLN A 345 -8.17 1.93 -10.37
C GLN A 345 -7.94 1.29 -11.77
N PRO A 346 -7.30 2.00 -12.72
CA PRO A 346 -6.72 3.35 -12.59
C PRO A 346 -7.70 4.51 -12.73
N GLU A 347 -8.95 4.28 -13.15
CA GLU A 347 -9.93 5.30 -13.54
C GLU A 347 -10.23 6.29 -12.40
N LEU A 348 -10.21 5.81 -11.15
CA LEU A 348 -10.42 6.67 -9.97
C LEU A 348 -9.29 7.71 -9.84
N GLY A 349 -8.04 7.27 -9.99
CA GLY A 349 -6.88 8.16 -9.95
C GLY A 349 -6.89 9.19 -11.06
N GLU A 350 -7.17 8.75 -12.30
CA GLU A 350 -7.27 9.62 -13.47
C GLU A 350 -8.38 10.67 -13.33
N ARG A 351 -9.52 10.28 -12.75
CA ARG A 351 -10.65 11.19 -12.54
C ARG A 351 -10.33 12.25 -11.51
N MET A 352 -9.64 11.87 -10.41
CA MET A 352 -9.17 12.83 -9.40
C MET A 352 -8.17 13.83 -9.98
N ALA A 353 -7.24 13.36 -10.82
CA ALA A 353 -6.29 14.23 -11.52
C ALA A 353 -7.00 15.25 -12.41
N ARG A 354 -8.01 14.85 -13.20
CA ARG A 354 -8.79 15.77 -14.03
C ARG A 354 -9.51 16.85 -13.21
N VAL A 355 -10.16 16.50 -12.11
CA VAL A 355 -10.80 17.49 -11.23
C VAL A 355 -9.78 18.51 -10.70
N ALA A 356 -8.56 18.03 -10.37
CA ALA A 356 -7.49 18.92 -9.92
C ALA A 356 -6.97 19.84 -11.04
N GLU A 357 -6.85 19.33 -12.26
CA GLU A 357 -6.43 20.07 -13.47
C GLU A 357 -7.47 21.13 -13.88
N ASP A 358 -8.77 20.80 -13.80
CA ASP A 358 -9.87 21.74 -14.12
C ASP A 358 -9.96 22.90 -13.14
N GLY A 359 -9.45 22.73 -11.90
CA GLY A 359 -9.42 23.80 -10.90
C GLY A 359 -10.78 24.25 -10.36
N TRP A 360 -11.85 23.49 -10.65
CA TRP A 360 -13.20 23.78 -10.15
C TRP A 360 -13.59 22.76 -9.09
N TYR A 361 -13.68 23.19 -7.84
CA TYR A 361 -13.76 22.28 -6.70
C TYR A 361 -15.11 22.21 -6.00
N LEU A 362 -16.04 23.16 -6.25
CA LEU A 362 -17.34 23.22 -5.58
C LEU A 362 -18.46 23.63 -6.55
N LEU A 363 -19.64 23.00 -6.41
CA LEU A 363 -20.87 23.30 -7.16
C LEU A 363 -20.70 23.28 -8.69
N GLY A 364 -19.82 22.43 -9.18
CA GLY A 364 -19.47 22.30 -10.59
C GLY A 364 -20.26 21.22 -11.33
N GLU A 365 -19.62 20.67 -12.36
CA GLU A 365 -20.24 19.71 -13.27
C GLU A 365 -20.45 18.35 -12.60
N TRP A 366 -19.45 17.82 -11.89
CA TRP A 366 -19.55 16.53 -11.22
C TRP A 366 -20.61 16.53 -10.12
N ASN A 367 -20.73 17.63 -9.41
CA ASN A 367 -21.75 17.78 -8.37
C ASN A 367 -23.16 17.69 -8.98
N ARG A 368 -23.43 18.43 -10.06
CA ARG A 368 -24.71 18.36 -10.79
C ARG A 368 -24.96 16.99 -11.38
N ARG A 369 -23.95 16.39 -12.00
CA ARG A 369 -24.03 15.07 -12.61
C ARG A 369 -24.38 14.00 -11.60
N PHE A 370 -23.65 13.93 -10.48
CA PHE A 370 -23.95 12.95 -9.43
C PHE A 370 -25.34 13.15 -8.84
N ALA A 371 -25.78 14.39 -8.62
CA ALA A 371 -27.14 14.66 -8.13
C ALA A 371 -28.20 14.09 -9.08
N LEU A 372 -28.04 14.26 -10.40
CA LEU A 372 -28.96 13.69 -11.39
C LEU A 372 -28.92 12.15 -11.40
N GLU A 373 -27.72 11.58 -11.45
CA GLU A 373 -27.52 10.12 -11.45
C GLU A 373 -28.11 9.47 -10.17
N TRP A 374 -27.95 10.13 -8.99
CA TRP A 374 -28.48 9.61 -7.73
C TRP A 374 -30.00 9.79 -7.63
N ALA A 375 -30.54 10.93 -8.06
CA ALA A 375 -32.00 11.15 -8.13
C ALA A 375 -32.67 10.10 -9.04
N GLU A 376 -32.12 9.87 -10.24
CA GLU A 376 -32.59 8.84 -11.16
C GLU A 376 -32.55 7.44 -10.53
N ARG A 377 -31.43 7.11 -9.85
CA ARG A 377 -31.26 5.82 -9.17
C ARG A 377 -32.26 5.61 -8.05
N CYS A 378 -32.61 6.68 -7.32
CA CYS A 378 -33.58 6.68 -6.24
C CYS A 378 -35.03 6.84 -6.72
N LYS A 379 -35.26 7.04 -8.03
CA LYS A 379 -36.59 7.35 -8.61
C LYS A 379 -37.23 8.57 -7.94
N ARG A 380 -36.42 9.62 -7.69
CA ARG A 380 -36.85 10.88 -7.11
C ARG A 380 -36.65 12.02 -8.09
N ASN A 381 -37.46 13.07 -7.97
CA ASN A 381 -37.38 14.23 -8.87
C ASN A 381 -36.18 15.12 -8.56
N TYR A 382 -35.75 15.17 -7.29
CA TYR A 382 -34.68 16.06 -6.83
C TYR A 382 -33.67 15.32 -5.97
N CYS A 383 -32.39 15.70 -6.12
CA CYS A 383 -31.30 15.35 -5.22
C CYS A 383 -30.49 16.61 -4.92
N VAL A 384 -30.28 16.89 -3.65
CA VAL A 384 -29.47 18.00 -3.17
C VAL A 384 -28.26 17.44 -2.44
N ASN A 385 -27.09 17.65 -3.01
CA ASN A 385 -25.82 17.22 -2.41
C ASN A 385 -25.43 18.15 -1.24
N CYS A 386 -24.82 17.58 -0.19
CA CYS A 386 -24.34 18.29 0.99
C CYS A 386 -23.03 17.67 1.52
N GLY A 387 -22.48 18.25 2.58
CA GLY A 387 -21.16 17.89 3.09
C GLY A 387 -21.08 16.49 3.72
N ASN A 388 -22.16 16.00 4.34
CA ASN A 388 -22.18 14.70 5.03
C ASN A 388 -23.61 14.27 5.38
N GLY A 389 -23.77 13.04 5.88
CA GLY A 389 -25.09 12.50 6.26
C GLY A 389 -25.76 13.20 7.44
N LEU A 390 -25.00 13.68 8.43
CA LEU A 390 -25.57 14.44 9.55
C LEU A 390 -26.18 15.75 9.06
N ASP A 391 -25.51 16.42 8.14
CA ASP A 391 -26.02 17.65 7.54
C ASP A 391 -27.21 17.39 6.63
N ALA A 392 -27.26 16.26 5.92
CA ALA A 392 -28.44 15.84 5.15
C ALA A 392 -29.69 15.76 6.04
N LEU A 393 -29.58 15.10 7.20
CA LEU A 393 -30.66 15.00 8.18
C LEU A 393 -31.02 16.38 8.78
N THR A 394 -30.00 17.14 9.21
CA THR A 394 -30.18 18.45 9.85
C THR A 394 -30.86 19.44 8.91
N LEU A 395 -30.37 19.57 7.67
CA LEU A 395 -30.89 20.47 6.65
C LEU A 395 -32.34 20.13 6.28
N THR A 396 -32.64 18.82 6.16
CA THR A 396 -34.02 18.37 5.88
C THR A 396 -34.97 18.79 7.00
N LEU A 397 -34.62 18.56 8.27
CA LEU A 397 -35.40 18.96 9.41
C LEU A 397 -35.58 20.48 9.51
N MET A 398 -34.51 21.26 9.30
CA MET A 398 -34.55 22.73 9.30
C MET A 398 -35.43 23.27 8.18
N ALA A 399 -35.35 22.73 6.98
CA ALA A 399 -36.17 23.12 5.84
C ALA A 399 -37.67 22.74 6.07
N ALA A 400 -37.93 21.51 6.50
CA ALA A 400 -39.30 21.08 6.83
C ALA A 400 -39.91 21.92 7.96
N LYS A 401 -39.13 22.21 9.01
CA LYS A 401 -39.54 23.09 10.12
C LYS A 401 -39.95 24.50 9.60
N LYS A 402 -39.11 25.08 8.72
CA LYS A 402 -39.43 26.39 8.12
C LYS A 402 -40.66 26.36 7.26
N ILE A 403 -40.83 25.34 6.41
CA ILE A 403 -41.94 25.23 5.46
C ILE A 403 -43.25 24.95 6.19
N ARG A 404 -43.20 24.08 7.20
CA ARG A 404 -44.41 23.62 7.94
C ARG A 404 -44.72 24.44 9.20
N GLY A 405 -43.88 25.40 9.55
CA GLY A 405 -44.09 26.29 10.69
C GLY A 405 -43.90 25.62 12.05
N TRP A 406 -43.05 24.58 12.18
CA TRP A 406 -42.78 23.93 13.46
C TRP A 406 -42.04 24.85 14.43
N ARG A 407 -42.15 24.55 15.70
CA ARG A 407 -41.56 25.33 16.79
C ARG A 407 -40.39 24.63 17.42
N ASP A 408 -39.56 25.36 18.13
CA ASP A 408 -38.51 24.78 18.94
C ASP A 408 -39.08 23.83 19.98
N GLY A 409 -38.45 22.66 20.11
CA GLY A 409 -38.88 21.60 21.02
C GLY A 409 -40.06 20.75 20.54
N ASP A 410 -40.58 20.94 19.30
CA ASP A 410 -41.50 19.95 18.70
C ASP A 410 -40.76 18.62 18.50
N GLU A 411 -41.52 17.53 18.53
CA GLU A 411 -41.00 16.21 18.73
C GLU A 411 -40.78 15.45 17.40
N VAL A 412 -39.63 14.76 17.30
CA VAL A 412 -39.33 13.86 16.20
C VAL A 412 -39.11 12.46 16.74
N ILE A 413 -39.90 11.50 16.27
CA ILE A 413 -39.77 10.09 16.64
C ILE A 413 -38.56 9.50 15.93
N VAL A 414 -37.62 8.90 16.69
CA VAL A 414 -36.38 8.30 16.22
C VAL A 414 -36.15 6.93 16.86
N PRO A 415 -35.38 5.99 16.28
CA PRO A 415 -35.00 4.75 16.97
C PRO A 415 -33.98 5.03 18.08
N ALA A 416 -34.08 4.29 19.20
CA ALA A 416 -33.19 4.44 20.34
C ALA A 416 -31.78 3.85 20.07
N ASN A 417 -31.62 2.89 19.14
CA ASN A 417 -30.41 2.15 18.83
C ASN A 417 -29.69 2.62 17.54
N THR A 418 -29.93 3.84 17.09
CA THR A 418 -29.27 4.39 15.90
C THR A 418 -27.87 4.92 16.19
N PHE A 419 -27.12 5.31 15.13
CA PHE A 419 -25.94 6.15 15.29
C PHE A 419 -26.35 7.53 15.82
N ILE A 420 -25.52 8.11 16.67
CA ILE A 420 -25.83 9.37 17.36
C ILE A 420 -26.20 10.52 16.40
N ALA A 421 -25.74 10.47 15.14
CA ALA A 421 -26.02 11.50 14.14
C ALA A 421 -27.53 11.76 13.94
N THR A 422 -28.35 10.72 14.00
CA THR A 422 -29.82 10.85 13.87
C THR A 422 -30.39 11.76 14.94
N LEU A 423 -29.99 11.56 16.22
CA LEU A 423 -30.47 12.40 17.33
C LEU A 423 -29.84 13.80 17.28
N LEU A 424 -28.54 13.89 16.97
CA LEU A 424 -27.84 15.18 16.83
C LEU A 424 -28.50 16.07 15.77
N ALA A 425 -28.96 15.49 14.66
CA ALA A 425 -29.64 16.23 13.60
C ALA A 425 -30.95 16.88 14.13
N VAL A 426 -31.73 16.13 14.93
CA VAL A 426 -32.95 16.63 15.54
C VAL A 426 -32.65 17.80 16.51
N VAL A 427 -31.63 17.61 17.37
CA VAL A 427 -31.19 18.66 18.32
C VAL A 427 -30.69 19.91 17.60
N ARG A 428 -29.88 19.73 16.55
CA ARG A 428 -29.35 20.86 15.73
C ARG A 428 -30.46 21.63 15.03
N ALA A 429 -31.57 20.97 14.66
CA ALA A 429 -32.74 21.65 14.09
C ALA A 429 -33.58 22.38 15.13
N GLY A 430 -33.21 22.35 16.42
CA GLY A 430 -33.95 22.92 17.52
C GLY A 430 -35.23 22.12 17.88
N LEU A 431 -35.23 20.83 17.51
CA LEU A 431 -36.33 19.89 17.76
C LEU A 431 -35.94 18.93 18.90
N LYS A 432 -36.95 18.22 19.45
CA LYS A 432 -36.74 17.25 20.53
C LYS A 432 -36.77 15.83 19.99
N PRO A 433 -35.69 15.04 20.10
CA PRO A 433 -35.75 13.63 19.76
C PRO A 433 -36.55 12.85 20.78
N VAL A 434 -37.45 11.98 20.29
CA VAL A 434 -38.25 11.05 21.12
C VAL A 434 -37.87 9.63 20.69
N PRO A 435 -36.96 8.97 21.41
CA PRO A 435 -36.51 7.64 21.05
C PRO A 435 -37.57 6.56 21.28
N VAL A 436 -37.57 5.57 20.40
CA VAL A 436 -38.42 4.38 20.40
C VAL A 436 -37.56 3.14 20.42
N GLU A 437 -37.89 2.17 21.28
CA GLU A 437 -37.25 0.86 21.29
C GLU A 437 -37.34 0.17 19.92
N PRO A 438 -36.27 -0.45 19.43
CA PRO A 438 -36.35 -1.26 18.23
C PRO A 438 -37.00 -2.62 18.50
N SER A 439 -37.37 -3.31 17.43
CA SER A 439 -37.69 -4.74 17.52
C SER A 439 -36.46 -5.54 17.99
N GLU A 440 -36.66 -6.44 18.94
CA GLU A 440 -35.61 -7.36 19.42
C GLU A 440 -35.01 -8.20 18.30
N GLU A 441 -35.82 -8.59 17.30
CA GLU A 441 -35.41 -9.48 16.21
C GLU A 441 -34.62 -8.75 15.09
N THR A 442 -35.03 -7.51 14.78
CA THR A 442 -34.55 -6.82 13.58
C THR A 442 -33.66 -5.63 13.88
N ALA A 443 -33.60 -5.17 15.11
CA ALA A 443 -32.96 -3.89 15.51
C ALA A 443 -33.58 -2.66 14.82
N LEU A 444 -34.76 -2.77 14.20
CA LEU A 444 -35.42 -1.68 13.50
C LEU A 444 -36.60 -1.10 14.33
N MET A 445 -36.77 0.21 14.24
CA MET A 445 -37.98 0.87 14.76
C MET A 445 -39.22 0.33 14.04
N THR A 446 -40.31 0.13 14.78
CA THR A 446 -41.59 -0.35 14.23
C THR A 446 -42.60 0.78 14.14
N PRO A 447 -43.53 0.75 13.17
CA PRO A 447 -44.63 1.73 13.12
C PRO A 447 -45.50 1.73 14.37
N GLU A 448 -45.72 0.54 14.97
CA GLU A 448 -46.51 0.35 16.18
C GLU A 448 -45.83 1.04 17.37
N GLY A 449 -44.52 0.78 17.60
CA GLY A 449 -43.77 1.44 18.66
C GLY A 449 -43.65 2.95 18.46
N ALA A 450 -43.54 3.40 17.19
CA ALA A 450 -43.58 4.83 16.87
C ALA A 450 -44.95 5.47 17.23
N ALA A 451 -46.05 4.80 16.89
CA ALA A 451 -47.41 5.29 17.18
C ALA A 451 -47.68 5.47 18.69
N GLU A 452 -47.15 4.58 19.53
CA GLU A 452 -47.26 4.64 20.99
C GLU A 452 -46.54 5.86 21.61
N ARG A 453 -45.48 6.35 20.93
CA ARG A 453 -44.69 7.49 21.42
C ARG A 453 -45.09 8.83 20.81
N CYS A 454 -46.02 8.84 19.84
CA CYS A 454 -46.55 10.08 19.27
C CYS A 454 -47.38 10.85 20.25
N THR A 455 -47.15 12.16 20.32
CA THR A 455 -47.95 13.14 21.09
C THR A 455 -48.53 14.20 20.16
N GLU A 456 -49.29 15.16 20.69
CA GLU A 456 -49.78 16.33 19.95
C GLU A 456 -48.63 17.24 19.47
N ARG A 457 -47.41 17.10 20.05
CA ARG A 457 -46.22 17.86 19.66
C ARG A 457 -45.38 17.14 18.63
N THR A 458 -45.69 15.90 18.28
CA THR A 458 -44.97 15.15 17.29
C THR A 458 -45.21 15.74 15.90
N VAL A 459 -44.13 16.08 15.19
CA VAL A 459 -44.15 16.70 13.86
C VAL A 459 -43.56 15.81 12.78
N ALA A 460 -42.67 14.87 13.14
CA ALA A 460 -41.99 14.00 12.16
C ALA A 460 -41.70 12.61 12.70
N LEU A 461 -41.60 11.67 11.76
CA LEU A 461 -41.08 10.32 11.95
C LEU A 461 -39.75 10.20 11.18
N LEU A 462 -38.72 9.64 11.83
CA LEU A 462 -37.39 9.46 11.26
C LEU A 462 -36.88 8.01 11.51
N PRO A 463 -37.44 7.00 10.78
CA PRO A 463 -36.90 5.65 10.81
C PRO A 463 -35.49 5.60 10.20
N VAL A 464 -34.70 4.64 10.67
CA VAL A 464 -33.35 4.38 10.23
C VAL A 464 -33.26 2.98 9.63
N HIS A 465 -32.77 2.85 8.42
CA HIS A 465 -32.51 1.55 7.76
C HIS A 465 -31.21 0.91 8.30
N LEU A 466 -31.21 0.61 9.60
CA LEU A 466 -30.01 0.18 10.32
C LEU A 466 -29.44 -1.12 9.74
N TYR A 467 -28.10 -1.21 9.67
CA TYR A 467 -27.33 -2.33 9.10
C TYR A 467 -27.59 -2.59 7.60
N GLY A 468 -28.40 -1.75 6.95
CA GLY A 468 -28.81 -1.92 5.56
C GLY A 468 -30.11 -2.72 5.39
N ARG A 469 -30.84 -3.02 6.47
CA ARG A 469 -32.16 -3.67 6.43
C ARG A 469 -33.25 -2.63 6.28
N ARG A 470 -34.25 -2.91 5.41
CA ARG A 470 -35.35 -1.99 5.14
C ARG A 470 -36.35 -1.98 6.30
N CYS A 471 -36.72 -0.77 6.76
CA CYS A 471 -37.88 -0.58 7.69
C CYS A 471 -39.22 -0.89 6.99
N ARG A 472 -40.25 -1.15 7.76
CA ARG A 472 -41.65 -1.37 7.26
C ARG A 472 -42.29 -0.04 6.85
N MET A 473 -41.73 0.61 5.79
CA MET A 473 -42.07 1.99 5.41
C MET A 473 -43.55 2.24 5.13
N LYS A 474 -44.30 1.26 4.59
CA LYS A 474 -45.75 1.39 4.35
C LYS A 474 -46.53 1.63 5.66
N GLY A 475 -46.08 1.03 6.78
CA GLY A 475 -46.63 1.27 8.10
C GLY A 475 -46.39 2.68 8.61
N PHE A 476 -45.12 3.16 8.43
CA PHE A 476 -44.76 4.54 8.79
C PHE A 476 -45.52 5.57 7.94
N ARG A 477 -45.68 5.32 6.63
CA ARG A 477 -46.45 6.23 5.74
C ARG A 477 -47.90 6.35 6.22
N ARG A 478 -48.54 5.20 6.52
CA ARG A 478 -49.91 5.20 7.06
C ARG A 478 -50.00 6.02 8.35
N LEU A 479 -49.11 5.78 9.31
CA LEU A 479 -49.07 6.53 10.57
C LEU A 479 -48.86 8.03 10.33
N ALA A 480 -47.95 8.38 9.39
CA ALA A 480 -47.69 9.78 9.07
C ALA A 480 -48.92 10.46 8.40
N ASP A 481 -49.61 9.77 7.49
CA ASP A 481 -50.82 10.29 6.85
C ASP A 481 -51.97 10.47 7.87
N GLU A 482 -52.20 9.49 8.77
CA GLU A 482 -53.21 9.54 9.82
C GLU A 482 -53.01 10.70 10.81
N ARG A 483 -51.75 11.06 11.06
CA ARG A 483 -51.35 12.08 12.05
C ARG A 483 -50.91 13.40 11.42
N GLY A 484 -50.83 13.51 10.09
CA GLY A 484 -50.30 14.71 9.40
C GLY A 484 -48.81 14.95 9.63
N LEU A 485 -48.03 13.91 9.90
CA LEU A 485 -46.59 13.97 10.21
C LEU A 485 -45.73 14.00 8.95
N PHE A 486 -44.58 14.63 9.05
CA PHE A 486 -43.55 14.52 8.04
C PHE A 486 -42.79 13.18 8.19
N LEU A 487 -42.62 12.44 7.11
CA LEU A 487 -41.89 11.19 7.11
C LEU A 487 -40.56 11.35 6.34
N MET A 488 -39.46 11.25 7.03
CA MET A 488 -38.12 11.21 6.41
C MET A 488 -37.38 10.00 6.95
N ASP A 489 -36.47 9.45 6.14
CA ASP A 489 -35.66 8.30 6.53
C ASP A 489 -34.17 8.61 6.55
N ASP A 490 -33.48 8.03 7.54
CA ASP A 490 -32.03 7.94 7.56
C ASP A 490 -31.60 6.72 6.72
N CYS A 491 -31.13 7.02 5.52
CA CYS A 491 -30.67 6.06 4.52
C CYS A 491 -29.13 5.89 4.50
N ALA A 492 -28.44 6.36 5.55
CA ALA A 492 -26.97 6.31 5.61
C ALA A 492 -26.37 4.90 5.46
N GLN A 493 -27.16 3.85 5.61
CA GLN A 493 -26.76 2.44 5.46
C GLN A 493 -27.58 1.69 4.38
N ALA A 494 -28.36 2.40 3.57
CA ALA A 494 -29.39 1.83 2.71
C ALA A 494 -29.09 1.90 1.20
N HIS A 495 -27.84 2.16 0.80
CA HIS A 495 -27.46 2.34 -0.60
C HIS A 495 -27.76 1.08 -1.42
N GLY A 496 -28.70 1.17 -2.34
CA GLY A 496 -29.14 0.04 -3.18
C GLY A 496 -30.22 -0.84 -2.56
N ILE A 497 -30.88 -0.40 -1.48
CA ILE A 497 -32.09 -1.04 -0.97
C ILE A 497 -33.18 -0.98 -2.05
N ASP A 498 -33.78 -2.13 -2.34
CA ASP A 498 -34.88 -2.23 -3.29
C ASP A 498 -36.16 -2.78 -2.62
N ASP A 499 -37.26 -2.68 -3.32
CA ASP A 499 -38.54 -3.27 -2.92
C ASP A 499 -38.71 -4.72 -3.39
N GLY A 500 -37.63 -5.36 -3.85
CA GLY A 500 -37.63 -6.68 -4.49
C GLY A 500 -37.98 -6.65 -5.99
N ARG A 501 -38.14 -5.46 -6.58
CA ARG A 501 -38.52 -5.28 -7.98
C ARG A 501 -37.39 -4.63 -8.78
N LYS A 502 -36.60 -5.40 -9.51
CA LYS A 502 -35.65 -4.95 -10.56
C LYS A 502 -34.42 -4.12 -10.16
N GLY A 503 -34.06 -4.00 -8.87
CA GLY A 503 -32.77 -3.44 -8.44
C GLY A 503 -32.63 -1.91 -8.55
N ASP A 504 -33.70 -1.17 -8.57
CA ASP A 504 -33.75 0.27 -8.36
C ASP A 504 -33.88 0.57 -6.85
N ILE A 505 -33.29 1.68 -6.40
CA ILE A 505 -33.46 2.14 -5.01
C ILE A 505 -34.83 2.78 -4.91
N ILE A 506 -35.79 2.08 -4.32
CA ILE A 506 -37.16 2.59 -4.25
C ILE A 506 -37.57 2.70 -2.78
N LEU A 507 -37.57 3.93 -2.27
CA LEU A 507 -38.12 4.32 -0.97
C LEU A 507 -39.16 5.45 -1.16
N PRO A 508 -40.27 5.19 -1.88
CA PRO A 508 -41.22 6.22 -2.30
C PRO A 508 -42.11 6.68 -1.17
N GLU A 509 -42.14 5.96 -0.06
CA GLU A 509 -43.07 6.22 1.05
C GLU A 509 -42.72 7.48 1.81
N SER A 510 -41.45 7.93 1.79
CA SER A 510 -40.98 9.07 2.59
C SER A 510 -41.11 10.38 1.82
N ASP A 511 -41.30 11.48 2.54
CA ASP A 511 -41.25 12.84 1.96
C ASP A 511 -39.81 13.23 1.58
N ALA A 512 -38.80 12.69 2.30
CA ALA A 512 -37.35 12.86 2.00
C ALA A 512 -36.57 11.65 2.46
N ASN A 513 -35.47 11.32 1.69
CA ASN A 513 -34.49 10.30 2.08
C ASN A 513 -33.12 10.97 2.27
N CYS A 514 -32.47 10.73 3.41
CA CYS A 514 -31.19 11.37 3.77
C CYS A 514 -30.05 10.35 3.66
N TRP A 515 -29.03 10.67 2.89
CA TRP A 515 -27.94 9.79 2.50
C TRP A 515 -26.60 10.24 3.08
N SER A 516 -25.77 9.29 3.49
CA SER A 516 -24.38 9.50 3.84
C SER A 516 -23.49 8.73 2.88
N PHE A 517 -22.52 9.39 2.27
CA PHE A 517 -21.51 8.74 1.43
C PHE A 517 -20.13 8.71 2.12
N TYR A 518 -20.11 8.62 3.47
CA TYR A 518 -18.86 8.38 4.21
C TYR A 518 -18.08 7.21 3.58
N PRO A 519 -16.74 7.23 3.53
CA PRO A 519 -15.93 6.26 2.78
C PRO A 519 -16.26 4.78 3.03
N GLY A 520 -16.68 4.42 4.24
CA GLY A 520 -17.06 3.05 4.60
C GLY A 520 -18.46 2.63 4.16
N LYS A 521 -19.29 3.50 3.57
CA LYS A 521 -20.64 3.17 3.10
C LYS A 521 -20.62 2.29 1.86
N ASN A 522 -21.73 1.59 1.56
CA ASN A 522 -21.83 0.72 0.38
C ASN A 522 -21.56 1.48 -0.92
N LEU A 523 -21.97 2.75 -0.97
CA LEU A 523 -21.46 3.71 -1.94
C LEU A 523 -20.73 4.81 -1.14
N GLY A 524 -19.40 4.72 -1.07
CA GLY A 524 -18.55 5.62 -0.28
C GLY A 524 -17.72 6.54 -1.15
N ALA A 525 -17.67 7.83 -0.80
CA ALA A 525 -16.76 8.83 -1.34
C ALA A 525 -15.31 8.60 -0.87
N LEU A 526 -14.40 9.50 -1.20
CA LEU A 526 -13.02 9.52 -0.71
C LEU A 526 -12.84 10.42 0.53
N GLY A 527 -13.92 10.94 1.06
CA GLY A 527 -14.03 11.81 2.22
C GLY A 527 -15.48 11.95 2.63
N ASP A 528 -15.83 13.05 3.32
CA ASP A 528 -17.21 13.29 3.70
C ASP A 528 -18.06 13.70 2.48
N ALA A 529 -19.27 13.15 2.40
CA ALA A 529 -20.28 13.49 1.42
C ALA A 529 -21.66 13.04 1.91
N GLY A 530 -22.72 13.73 1.49
CA GLY A 530 -24.10 13.39 1.77
C GLY A 530 -25.04 13.93 0.70
N ALA A 531 -26.30 13.50 0.73
CA ALA A 531 -27.34 14.04 -0.12
C ALA A 531 -28.72 13.88 0.50
N VAL A 532 -29.68 14.65 0.01
CA VAL A 532 -31.11 14.50 0.27
C VAL A 532 -31.82 14.26 -1.05
N THR A 533 -32.67 13.22 -1.13
CA THR A 533 -33.53 12.99 -2.27
C THR A 533 -35.00 13.20 -1.89
N THR A 534 -35.76 13.88 -2.74
CA THR A 534 -37.18 14.21 -2.49
C THR A 534 -37.94 14.45 -3.80
N ASP A 535 -39.28 14.41 -3.76
CA ASP A 535 -40.14 14.84 -4.88
C ASP A 535 -40.69 16.24 -4.67
N ASP A 536 -40.48 16.83 -3.49
CA ASP A 536 -40.96 18.19 -3.15
C ASP A 536 -39.94 19.25 -3.60
N ALA A 537 -40.33 20.01 -4.61
CA ALA A 537 -39.49 21.07 -5.19
C ALA A 537 -39.17 22.21 -4.20
N LEU A 538 -40.14 22.55 -3.32
CA LEU A 538 -39.95 23.61 -2.32
C LEU A 538 -38.96 23.12 -1.24
N LEU A 539 -39.09 21.89 -0.80
CA LEU A 539 -38.17 21.28 0.16
C LEU A 539 -36.74 21.22 -0.43
N ALA A 540 -36.59 20.69 -1.65
CA ALA A 540 -35.30 20.59 -2.31
C ALA A 540 -34.61 21.96 -2.46
N ARG A 541 -35.32 22.96 -2.96
CA ARG A 541 -34.81 24.32 -3.06
C ARG A 541 -34.40 24.93 -1.72
N THR A 542 -35.25 24.74 -0.70
CA THR A 542 -34.97 25.30 0.65
C THR A 542 -33.72 24.65 1.26
N ILE A 543 -33.53 23.31 1.06
CA ILE A 543 -32.33 22.60 1.48
C ILE A 543 -31.11 23.12 0.74
N GLU A 544 -31.18 23.27 -0.59
CA GLU A 544 -30.06 23.78 -1.39
C GLU A 544 -29.63 25.20 -0.94
N GLU A 545 -30.60 26.10 -0.72
CA GLU A 545 -30.34 27.45 -0.20
C GLU A 545 -29.68 27.39 1.20
N MET A 546 -30.24 26.59 2.12
CA MET A 546 -29.68 26.44 3.49
C MET A 546 -28.30 25.82 3.51
N ALA A 547 -28.01 24.86 2.65
CA ALA A 547 -26.69 24.22 2.51
C ALA A 547 -25.60 25.20 2.04
N ASN A 548 -25.98 26.30 1.40
CA ASN A 548 -25.07 27.34 0.93
C ASN A 548 -25.37 28.69 1.58
N TYR A 549 -25.22 28.77 2.92
CA TYR A 549 -25.42 29.98 3.73
C TYR A 549 -26.82 30.59 3.66
N GLY A 550 -27.86 29.84 3.30
CA GLY A 550 -29.22 30.35 3.11
C GLY A 550 -29.38 31.26 1.88
N GLN A 551 -28.54 31.06 0.87
CA GLN A 551 -28.38 31.98 -0.24
C GLN A 551 -29.32 31.63 -1.40
N ALA A 552 -30.35 32.47 -1.65
CA ALA A 552 -31.25 32.34 -2.81
C ALA A 552 -30.58 32.81 -4.12
N ARG A 553 -29.66 33.75 -4.04
CA ARG A 553 -28.76 34.20 -5.12
C ARG A 553 -27.50 34.80 -4.52
N LYS A 554 -26.45 34.93 -5.28
CA LYS A 554 -25.13 35.36 -4.80
C LYS A 554 -25.26 36.62 -3.93
N TYR A 555 -24.79 36.53 -2.69
CA TYR A 555 -24.83 37.58 -1.65
C TYR A 555 -26.25 37.97 -1.12
N VAL A 556 -27.30 37.18 -1.45
CA VAL A 556 -28.64 37.39 -0.90
C VAL A 556 -29.07 36.15 -0.11
N ASN A 557 -28.95 36.23 1.21
CA ASN A 557 -29.27 35.16 2.13
C ASN A 557 -30.71 35.38 2.67
N VAL A 558 -31.57 34.40 2.47
CA VAL A 558 -33.02 34.45 2.82
C VAL A 558 -33.36 33.50 3.97
N HIS A 559 -32.42 32.61 4.35
CA HIS A 559 -32.52 31.68 5.46
C HIS A 559 -31.28 31.72 6.34
N PRO A 560 -31.39 31.42 7.65
CA PRO A 560 -30.23 30.96 8.41
C PRO A 560 -29.75 29.64 7.82
N GLY A 561 -28.56 29.62 7.22
CA GLY A 561 -27.99 28.44 6.59
C GLY A 561 -26.61 28.11 7.14
N CYS A 562 -26.00 27.09 6.59
CA CYS A 562 -24.66 26.63 6.91
C CYS A 562 -23.81 26.50 5.65
N ASN A 563 -22.54 26.14 5.82
CA ASN A 563 -21.67 25.74 4.73
C ASN A 563 -21.61 24.21 4.68
N SER A 564 -22.46 23.60 3.86
CA SER A 564 -22.53 22.14 3.71
C SER A 564 -22.70 21.77 2.22
N ARG A 565 -21.60 21.60 1.53
CA ARG A 565 -21.55 21.31 0.10
C ARG A 565 -20.70 20.07 -0.13
N MET A 566 -21.05 19.27 -1.14
CA MET A 566 -20.21 18.16 -1.59
C MET A 566 -19.11 18.71 -2.49
N ASP A 567 -17.86 18.33 -2.27
CA ASP A 567 -16.74 18.68 -3.14
C ASP A 567 -16.84 17.96 -4.49
N GLU A 568 -16.36 18.59 -5.58
CA GLU A 568 -16.31 17.99 -6.91
C GLU A 568 -15.55 16.67 -6.94
N MET A 569 -14.47 16.56 -6.16
CA MET A 569 -13.71 15.30 -6.06
C MET A 569 -14.56 14.16 -5.50
N GLN A 570 -15.39 14.44 -4.50
CA GLN A 570 -16.27 13.43 -3.92
C GLN A 570 -17.38 13.02 -4.89
N ALA A 571 -18.00 13.99 -5.54
CA ALA A 571 -19.04 13.76 -6.54
C ALA A 571 -18.51 12.96 -7.75
N ALA A 572 -17.32 13.30 -8.23
CA ALA A 572 -16.66 12.59 -9.32
C ALA A 572 -16.32 11.13 -8.96
N ALA A 573 -15.85 10.89 -7.72
CA ALA A 573 -15.59 9.54 -7.21
C ALA A 573 -16.89 8.72 -7.09
N LEU A 574 -17.96 9.32 -6.58
CA LEU A 574 -19.26 8.66 -6.42
C LEU A 574 -19.91 8.31 -7.78
N SER A 575 -19.88 9.22 -8.75
CA SER A 575 -20.35 8.94 -10.11
C SER A 575 -19.58 7.79 -10.79
N LEU A 576 -18.28 7.64 -10.48
CA LEU A 576 -17.51 6.51 -11.00
C LEU A 576 -17.91 5.19 -10.37
N LYS A 577 -18.15 5.17 -9.07
CA LYS A 577 -18.46 3.95 -8.30
C LYS A 577 -19.93 3.50 -8.42
N LEU A 578 -20.84 4.43 -8.69
CA LEU A 578 -22.28 4.18 -8.70
C LEU A 578 -22.72 3.00 -9.59
N PRO A 579 -22.17 2.80 -10.80
CA PRO A 579 -22.53 1.65 -11.65
C PRO A 579 -22.23 0.29 -10.99
N ALA A 580 -21.18 0.19 -10.15
CA ALA A 580 -20.79 -1.06 -9.49
C ALA A 580 -21.66 -1.41 -8.28
N LEU A 581 -22.39 -0.46 -7.71
CA LEU A 581 -23.14 -0.64 -6.46
C LEU A 581 -24.06 -1.87 -6.44
N LYS A 582 -24.75 -2.15 -7.55
CA LYS A 582 -25.67 -3.28 -7.68
C LYS A 582 -24.93 -4.62 -7.52
N ASP A 583 -23.82 -4.79 -8.22
CA ASP A 583 -23.05 -6.03 -8.17
C ASP A 583 -22.31 -6.19 -6.83
N GLU A 584 -21.86 -5.10 -6.24
CA GLU A 584 -21.26 -5.10 -4.91
C GLU A 584 -22.26 -5.50 -3.83
N ASN A 585 -23.49 -4.99 -3.88
CA ASN A 585 -24.54 -5.43 -2.97
C ASN A 585 -24.96 -6.88 -3.21
N LYS A 586 -24.97 -7.35 -4.47
CA LYS A 586 -25.17 -8.77 -4.77
C LYS A 586 -24.09 -9.64 -4.10
N ARG A 587 -22.82 -9.21 -4.16
CA ARG A 587 -21.71 -9.93 -3.48
C ARG A 587 -21.90 -9.89 -1.96
N ARG A 588 -22.28 -8.76 -1.35
CA ARG A 588 -22.56 -8.68 0.09
C ARG A 588 -23.68 -9.64 0.51
N ARG A 589 -24.77 -9.73 -0.27
CA ARG A 589 -25.84 -10.71 -0.03
C ARG A 589 -25.35 -12.15 -0.10
N ALA A 590 -24.50 -12.47 -1.07
CA ALA A 590 -23.90 -13.80 -1.17
C ALA A 590 -22.99 -14.13 0.02
N ILE A 591 -22.21 -13.18 0.51
CA ILE A 591 -21.40 -13.34 1.73
C ILE A 591 -22.31 -13.55 2.96
N ALA A 592 -23.34 -12.71 3.11
CA ALA A 592 -24.30 -12.83 4.22
C ALA A 592 -24.99 -14.20 4.23
N LEU A 593 -25.41 -14.70 3.08
CA LEU A 593 -26.02 -16.03 2.96
C LEU A 593 -25.05 -17.13 3.41
N ARG A 594 -23.78 -17.07 2.98
CA ARG A 594 -22.76 -18.05 3.43
C ARG A 594 -22.53 -17.98 4.94
N TYR A 595 -22.53 -16.79 5.55
CA TYR A 595 -22.42 -16.66 7.00
C TYR A 595 -23.63 -17.29 7.70
N ILE A 596 -24.86 -17.03 7.21
CA ILE A 596 -26.08 -17.54 7.81
C ILE A 596 -26.19 -19.06 7.70
N GLU A 597 -25.77 -19.64 6.58
CA GLU A 597 -25.78 -21.10 6.38
C GLU A 597 -24.59 -21.80 7.06
N GLY A 598 -23.42 -21.14 7.14
CA GLY A 598 -22.19 -21.76 7.63
C GLY A 598 -21.94 -21.58 9.13
N ILE A 599 -22.50 -20.56 9.77
CA ILE A 599 -22.33 -20.31 11.21
C ILE A 599 -23.38 -21.13 11.97
N VAL A 600 -22.90 -22.15 12.70
CA VAL A 600 -23.74 -23.09 13.47
C VAL A 600 -23.47 -23.04 14.97
N ASN A 601 -22.67 -22.08 15.44
CA ASN A 601 -22.31 -21.93 16.85
C ASN A 601 -23.53 -21.51 17.68
N PRO A 602 -23.99 -22.30 18.69
CA PRO A 602 -25.17 -22.01 19.48
C PRO A 602 -25.03 -20.79 20.42
N LYS A 603 -23.80 -20.30 20.63
CA LYS A 603 -23.51 -19.11 21.45
C LYS A 603 -23.74 -17.79 20.73
N VAL A 604 -24.03 -17.84 19.42
CA VAL A 604 -24.29 -16.64 18.62
C VAL A 604 -25.69 -16.66 18.03
N LYS A 605 -26.31 -15.47 17.97
CA LYS A 605 -27.61 -15.24 17.33
C LYS A 605 -27.36 -14.57 15.97
N LEU A 606 -27.85 -15.19 14.89
CA LEU A 606 -27.80 -14.65 13.54
C LEU A 606 -28.82 -13.52 13.34
N PRO A 607 -28.55 -12.55 12.43
CA PRO A 607 -29.43 -11.39 12.25
C PRO A 607 -30.74 -11.70 11.54
N CYS A 608 -30.84 -12.81 10.81
CA CYS A 608 -32.04 -13.24 10.10
C CYS A 608 -31.92 -14.69 9.65
N ARG A 609 -32.98 -15.23 9.05
CA ARG A 609 -32.98 -16.52 8.38
C ARG A 609 -32.49 -16.39 6.93
N ALA A 610 -32.14 -17.54 6.32
CA ALA A 610 -31.60 -17.59 4.96
C ALA A 610 -32.57 -17.01 3.89
N ASP A 611 -33.86 -17.23 4.06
CA ASP A 611 -34.93 -16.71 3.18
C ASP A 611 -35.15 -15.19 3.28
N GLU A 612 -34.66 -14.55 4.32
CA GLU A 612 -34.75 -13.10 4.56
C GLU A 612 -33.52 -12.30 4.09
N VAL A 613 -32.44 -12.96 3.63
CA VAL A 613 -31.17 -12.32 3.22
C VAL A 613 -31.36 -11.22 2.17
N GLY A 614 -32.36 -11.38 1.30
CA GLY A 614 -32.69 -10.43 0.25
C GLY A 614 -33.21 -9.07 0.73
N GLU A 615 -33.70 -8.97 1.97
CA GLU A 615 -34.29 -7.76 2.54
C GLU A 615 -33.25 -6.69 2.94
N SER A 616 -31.95 -7.03 2.86
CA SER A 616 -30.84 -6.15 3.27
C SER A 616 -29.84 -5.95 2.16
N VAL A 617 -29.17 -4.79 2.18
CA VAL A 617 -27.96 -4.51 1.38
C VAL A 617 -26.69 -4.81 2.16
N TRP A 618 -26.82 -5.27 3.38
CA TRP A 618 -25.71 -5.73 4.24
C TRP A 618 -24.55 -4.72 4.33
N HIS A 619 -24.90 -3.52 4.76
CA HIS A 619 -23.86 -2.55 5.11
C HIS A 619 -23.00 -3.06 6.26
N ILE A 620 -23.66 -3.67 7.24
CA ILE A 620 -23.07 -4.33 8.40
C ILE A 620 -23.69 -5.72 8.52
N PHE A 621 -22.91 -6.72 8.93
CA PHE A 621 -23.42 -8.04 9.32
C PHE A 621 -23.31 -8.20 10.84
N PRO A 622 -24.37 -7.89 11.59
CA PRO A 622 -24.35 -7.97 13.05
C PRO A 622 -24.59 -9.40 13.52
N LEU A 623 -23.77 -9.88 14.44
CA LEU A 623 -24.04 -11.04 15.27
C LEU A 623 -24.39 -10.57 16.68
N ARG A 624 -25.08 -11.40 17.47
CA ARG A 624 -25.26 -11.16 18.90
C ARG A 624 -24.73 -12.33 19.72
N SER A 625 -24.06 -12.05 20.82
CA SER A 625 -23.61 -13.06 21.79
C SER A 625 -23.59 -12.48 23.20
N GLU A 626 -24.10 -13.21 24.17
CA GLU A 626 -23.98 -12.85 25.59
C GLU A 626 -22.50 -12.83 26.05
N GLU A 627 -21.63 -13.56 25.36
CA GLU A 627 -20.18 -13.60 25.59
C GLU A 627 -19.41 -12.73 24.57
N ARG A 628 -20.02 -11.63 24.08
CA ARG A 628 -19.50 -10.80 22.95
C ARG A 628 -18.02 -10.42 23.08
N ASP A 629 -17.57 -10.00 24.26
CA ASP A 629 -16.19 -9.55 24.45
C ASP A 629 -15.19 -10.71 24.33
N ARG A 630 -15.57 -11.90 24.81
CA ARG A 630 -14.79 -13.13 24.64
C ARG A 630 -14.75 -13.58 23.18
N LEU A 631 -15.89 -13.50 22.50
CA LEU A 631 -16.00 -13.80 21.07
C LEU A 631 -15.11 -12.84 20.26
N GLN A 632 -15.11 -11.56 20.57
CA GLN A 632 -14.27 -10.56 19.88
C GLN A 632 -12.77 -10.88 20.03
N GLU A 633 -12.31 -11.20 21.24
CA GLU A 633 -10.90 -11.55 21.47
C GLU A 633 -10.54 -12.87 20.79
N HIS A 634 -11.43 -13.88 20.81
CA HIS A 634 -11.23 -15.12 20.08
C HIS A 634 -11.08 -14.88 18.56
N LEU A 635 -11.99 -14.11 17.94
CA LEU A 635 -11.92 -13.79 16.51
C LEU A 635 -10.62 -13.04 16.16
N LYS A 636 -10.20 -12.11 17.01
CA LYS A 636 -8.94 -11.40 16.85
C LYS A 636 -7.73 -12.35 16.91
N THR A 637 -7.71 -13.34 17.80
CA THR A 637 -6.64 -14.36 17.84
C THR A 637 -6.64 -15.25 16.59
N CYS A 638 -7.81 -15.45 15.96
CA CYS A 638 -7.96 -16.15 14.67
C CYS A 638 -7.63 -15.26 13.46
N GLY A 639 -7.19 -14.00 13.68
CA GLY A 639 -6.86 -13.07 12.62
C GLY A 639 -8.07 -12.41 11.95
N VAL A 640 -9.25 -12.39 12.59
CA VAL A 640 -10.48 -11.76 12.10
C VAL A 640 -10.76 -10.49 12.90
N GLU A 641 -10.71 -9.33 12.23
CA GLU A 641 -11.12 -8.06 12.83
C GLU A 641 -12.64 -7.93 12.85
N THR A 642 -13.15 -7.33 13.92
CA THR A 642 -14.57 -7.08 14.12
C THR A 642 -14.79 -5.69 14.70
N MET A 643 -15.98 -5.15 14.54
CA MET A 643 -16.39 -3.87 15.11
C MET A 643 -17.68 -4.02 15.92
N ARG A 644 -18.11 -2.94 16.56
CA ARG A 644 -19.36 -2.88 17.35
C ARG A 644 -20.18 -1.68 16.86
N HIS A 645 -21.47 -1.89 16.55
CA HIS A 645 -22.35 -0.85 16.04
C HIS A 645 -23.71 -0.84 16.80
N TYR A 646 -23.78 -0.16 17.98
CA TYR A 646 -22.77 0.73 18.56
C TYR A 646 -22.55 0.39 20.03
N PRO A 647 -21.32 0.54 20.59
CA PRO A 647 -21.02 0.04 21.95
C PRO A 647 -21.68 0.84 23.08
N ILE A 648 -22.04 2.08 22.81
CA ILE A 648 -22.75 2.96 23.76
C ILE A 648 -23.95 3.54 23.03
N PRO A 649 -25.19 3.19 23.43
CA PRO A 649 -26.38 3.71 22.78
C PRO A 649 -26.53 5.22 22.98
N PRO A 650 -27.25 5.94 22.08
CA PRO A 650 -27.34 7.40 22.11
C PRO A 650 -27.78 7.98 23.44
N HIS A 651 -28.80 7.40 24.12
CA HIS A 651 -29.30 7.90 25.39
C HIS A 651 -28.31 7.78 26.57
N ARG A 652 -27.29 6.91 26.44
CA ARG A 652 -26.21 6.76 27.42
C ARG A 652 -24.98 7.63 27.09
N GLN A 653 -24.99 8.33 25.97
CA GLN A 653 -23.91 9.24 25.58
C GLN A 653 -23.97 10.54 26.39
N GLU A 654 -22.84 11.03 26.87
CA GLU A 654 -22.73 12.29 27.60
C GLU A 654 -23.36 13.47 26.83
N ALA A 655 -23.25 13.48 25.51
CA ALA A 655 -23.79 14.51 24.63
C ALA A 655 -25.33 14.56 24.63
N MET A 656 -26.02 13.51 25.10
CA MET A 656 -27.47 13.42 25.14
C MET A 656 -28.03 13.54 26.56
N ARG A 657 -27.18 13.77 27.57
CA ARG A 657 -27.61 13.94 28.96
C ARG A 657 -28.55 15.14 29.10
N GLY A 658 -29.73 14.93 29.70
CA GLY A 658 -30.77 15.96 29.86
C GLY A 658 -31.55 16.29 28.59
N ILE A 659 -31.23 15.64 27.46
CA ILE A 659 -31.95 15.77 26.17
C ILE A 659 -32.84 14.54 25.95
N VAL A 660 -32.30 13.36 26.24
CA VAL A 660 -32.99 12.09 26.12
C VAL A 660 -33.06 11.43 27.49
N GLU A 661 -34.25 11.13 27.93
CA GLU A 661 -34.51 10.44 29.19
C GLU A 661 -35.33 9.17 28.93
N GLY A 662 -35.14 8.16 29.78
CA GLY A 662 -35.84 6.89 29.72
C GLY A 662 -34.94 5.68 29.70
N ASP A 663 -35.53 4.51 29.90
CA ASP A 663 -34.85 3.22 29.84
C ASP A 663 -35.21 2.53 28.53
N PHE A 664 -34.18 1.97 27.88
CA PHE A 664 -34.28 1.33 26.57
C PHE A 664 -33.63 -0.05 26.62
N PRO A 665 -34.23 -1.03 27.29
CA PRO A 665 -33.60 -2.32 27.61
C PRO A 665 -33.27 -3.16 26.37
N VAL A 666 -34.09 -3.09 25.31
CA VAL A 666 -33.76 -3.78 24.05
C VAL A 666 -32.52 -3.15 23.36
N THR A 667 -32.49 -1.82 23.32
CA THR A 667 -31.38 -1.05 22.79
C THR A 667 -30.06 -1.33 23.55
N GLU A 668 -30.13 -1.36 24.89
CA GLU A 668 -28.97 -1.62 25.76
C GLU A 668 -28.45 -3.05 25.56
N ARG A 669 -29.34 -4.03 25.48
CA ARG A 669 -28.98 -5.42 25.19
C ARG A 669 -28.31 -5.57 23.82
N TRP A 670 -28.82 -4.91 22.78
CA TRP A 670 -28.15 -4.89 21.48
C TRP A 670 -26.76 -4.29 21.59
N ALA A 671 -26.55 -3.20 22.30
CA ALA A 671 -25.25 -2.57 22.50
C ALA A 671 -24.26 -3.46 23.28
N GLU A 672 -24.74 -4.30 24.17
CA GLU A 672 -23.92 -5.25 24.93
C GLU A 672 -23.57 -6.51 24.13
N GLU A 673 -24.50 -7.04 23.32
CA GLU A 673 -24.36 -8.33 22.64
C GLU A 673 -23.82 -8.22 21.20
N GLU A 674 -23.99 -7.06 20.54
CA GLU A 674 -23.67 -6.92 19.11
C GLU A 674 -22.18 -6.95 18.83
N ILE A 675 -21.81 -7.70 17.79
CA ILE A 675 -20.49 -7.72 17.14
C ILE A 675 -20.67 -7.84 15.63
N SER A 676 -20.02 -6.97 14.88
CA SER A 676 -20.11 -6.91 13.42
C SER A 676 -18.97 -7.67 12.76
N LEU A 677 -19.30 -8.60 11.86
CA LEU A 677 -18.34 -9.33 11.03
C LEU A 677 -17.97 -8.55 9.78
N PRO A 678 -16.75 -8.82 9.20
CA PRO A 678 -16.37 -8.30 7.88
C PRO A 678 -17.38 -8.71 6.80
N ILE A 679 -17.84 -7.75 5.97
CA ILE A 679 -18.82 -8.02 4.90
C ILE A 679 -18.54 -7.18 3.64
N ALA A 680 -17.30 -6.89 3.33
CA ALA A 680 -16.94 -6.10 2.15
C ALA A 680 -16.98 -6.93 0.86
N PRO A 681 -17.34 -6.33 -0.30
CA PRO A 681 -17.49 -7.06 -1.57
C PRO A 681 -16.18 -7.60 -2.15
N TYR A 682 -15.03 -7.19 -1.63
CA TYR A 682 -13.71 -7.69 -2.04
C TYR A 682 -13.27 -8.95 -1.29
N LEU A 683 -14.00 -9.41 -0.28
CA LEU A 683 -13.64 -10.62 0.46
C LEU A 683 -13.63 -11.84 -0.46
N THR A 684 -12.55 -12.61 -0.37
CA THR A 684 -12.41 -13.89 -1.08
C THR A 684 -13.24 -14.99 -0.40
N ASP A 685 -13.49 -16.06 -1.11
CA ASP A 685 -14.25 -17.19 -0.55
C ASP A 685 -13.48 -17.85 0.59
N ASP A 686 -12.14 -17.92 0.51
CA ASP A 686 -11.28 -18.42 1.58
C ASP A 686 -11.33 -17.54 2.84
N GLU A 687 -11.34 -16.21 2.69
CA GLU A 687 -11.50 -15.29 3.81
C GLU A 687 -12.85 -15.50 4.51
N ILE A 688 -13.92 -15.69 3.73
CA ILE A 688 -15.27 -15.97 4.25
C ILE A 688 -15.30 -17.28 5.04
N ASP A 689 -14.72 -18.36 4.50
CA ASP A 689 -14.65 -19.67 5.17
C ASP A 689 -13.83 -19.61 6.46
N ARG A 690 -12.77 -18.82 6.48
CA ARG A 690 -11.97 -18.56 7.70
C ARG A 690 -12.78 -17.84 8.76
N VAL A 691 -13.58 -16.83 8.39
CA VAL A 691 -14.48 -16.13 9.33
C VAL A 691 -15.49 -17.12 9.92
N ILE A 692 -16.15 -17.93 9.08
CA ILE A 692 -17.12 -18.96 9.51
C ILE A 692 -16.46 -19.94 10.48
N LYS A 693 -15.28 -20.47 10.11
CA LYS A 693 -14.52 -21.39 10.95
C LYS A 693 -14.15 -20.77 12.30
N ALA A 694 -13.72 -19.50 12.30
CA ALA A 694 -13.37 -18.78 13.52
C ALA A 694 -14.58 -18.61 14.45
N VAL A 695 -15.73 -18.21 13.91
CA VAL A 695 -16.96 -18.09 14.72
C VAL A 695 -17.43 -19.44 15.26
N ASN A 696 -17.35 -20.50 14.46
CA ASN A 696 -17.75 -21.84 14.91
C ASN A 696 -16.78 -22.46 15.92
N GLY A 697 -15.54 -22.00 15.96
CA GLY A 697 -14.51 -22.46 16.90
C GLY A 697 -14.56 -21.80 18.29
N PHE A 698 -15.43 -20.81 18.51
CA PHE A 698 -15.65 -20.16 19.80
C PHE A 698 -16.57 -21.02 20.70
#